data_5e7675fb50ada0d64d49b398aa1f2bf3
#
_entry.id   5e7675fb50ada0d64d49b398aa1f2bf3
#
_cell.length_a   1.000
_cell.length_b   1.000
_cell.length_c   1.000
_cell.angle_alpha   90.00
_cell.angle_beta   90.00
_cell.angle_gamma   90.00
#
_symmetry.space_group_name_H-M   'P 1'
#
loop_
_entity.id
_entity.type
_entity.pdbx_description
1 polymer ?
#
loop_
_entity_poly.entity_id
_entity_poly.type
_entity_poly.pdbx_seq_one_letter_code
_entity_poly.pdbx_strand_id
1 'polypeptide(L)'
;MKNHARNWLTASSLIFLALFALAFSGPAMAQQTGEIAGTVTNAADGSAIAEVDIQATGTALPGVRTTSTAAGGSFRLPLLPPGDYTLVFTLPDGTTRTRATQVLLQQRTTLNLAVDFGVDESMLEEIIVVGSSPLLETSGSSISGAIDNDTFSALPVEQEYRDLIKLIPGVQYTQDAIRGPSAGGNGQDNTYQFDGVDVSLPLFGTLSTEPSTHDIDQVSVVRGGATAIGFNRSGGFKVNTISKSGSNEFHGMISYQLQDDSWESDRDYESAQDFKQNQDWTVANFSGPLIKDKLFFYVSYYAPTTDRANRANAYGEVPDYSSERDEYFGKLTWAPTENLLLEASYRNSDSESKNASVGAFETTDRSEGNEASLEITIVEGSWIINDRSSAYFKYTDFANETAGRPDLILDATPSLGASLDLNNLDRLGGFSVPTLRGDDPIWDAGAQPLIDRYGYLENGVAMGGGIVGAATEINEQNFYRESFEIGYDYSLDWGSVTHDLHIGYHMEEIEEFLLRSSNGWGSIEYGGGTLNTDYDEDFNWFFRALPFQTSLGSYGVPPIRSYVETTNIELNDTITWNDWTFNVGVLFSEDQLYGQGLKVNKANLSGFETSPGTKYPMHKISFSDMIQPRLGVTWDFSDTMSAFANFARYYPSASSLARAASWDRNLHTTIEVYFDESGNFLAAEERASSSGKLFQKGIEPRHIDEYIIGGTWEVSDRLSTRAHYRRREARDMWEDTWNWAREGYSCTAEPDRFGCMPAGWAPEEPYIPELDDYRAEIGGSSFVIAQVPRAYTDYDEISLEAEWQGDRWYLMASYTWSKYRGNFDQDNATYSNDFNTFIGSSLISDGRGRMLWNMKDGKLRGDRPHLLKLYGYYELPWNAVVGAYALYQSGHPWETWDGSIYGYSSSTIRYAEPAGSRRTDAHYQLDLNYTQNFYFGANNRYAVQLRADLYNVFDNQTGYNIEPIINAAGYGTPRNYYNPRRLQLAAKFMF
;
A
#
# COMPACT_ATOMS: atom_id res chain seq x y z
N MET A 1 -28.67 -11.89 -5.19
CA MET A 1 -28.82 -11.02 -4.04
C MET A 1 -28.48 -9.56 -4.31
N LYS A 2 -28.55 -9.13 -5.59
CA LYS A 2 -28.23 -7.76 -6.05
C LYS A 2 -29.22 -6.63 -5.66
N ASN A 3 -30.26 -6.91 -4.87
CA ASN A 3 -31.36 -5.93 -4.70
C ASN A 3 -31.45 -5.26 -3.31
N HIS A 4 -30.64 -5.62 -2.32
CA HIS A 4 -30.71 -4.97 -1.01
C HIS A 4 -29.66 -3.87 -0.81
N ALA A 5 -28.45 -4.00 -1.37
CA ALA A 5 -27.43 -2.94 -1.34
C ALA A 5 -27.84 -1.74 -2.22
N ARG A 6 -28.48 -2.01 -3.36
CA ARG A 6 -28.92 -0.96 -4.31
C ARG A 6 -30.03 -0.04 -3.79
N ASN A 7 -30.80 -0.48 -2.79
CA ASN A 7 -31.87 0.35 -2.20
C ASN A 7 -31.40 1.32 -1.10
N TRP A 8 -30.24 1.06 -0.50
CA TRP A 8 -29.59 2.00 0.41
C TRP A 8 -28.81 3.06 -0.38
N LEU A 9 -28.14 2.68 -1.45
CA LEU A 9 -27.45 3.60 -2.37
C LEU A 9 -28.39 4.61 -3.03
N THR A 10 -29.61 4.21 -3.43
CA THR A 10 -30.59 5.14 -4.02
C THR A 10 -31.24 6.06 -2.97
N ALA A 11 -31.39 5.64 -1.73
CA ALA A 11 -31.90 6.50 -0.65
C ALA A 11 -30.83 7.49 -0.19
N SER A 12 -29.57 7.05 -0.06
CA SER A 12 -28.43 7.92 0.29
C SER A 12 -28.17 8.92 -0.83
N SER A 13 -28.19 8.50 -2.09
CA SER A 13 -27.99 9.41 -3.24
C SER A 13 -29.12 10.44 -3.39
N LEU A 14 -30.37 10.09 -3.08
CA LEU A 14 -31.48 11.04 -3.09
C LEU A 14 -31.48 11.99 -1.89
N ILE A 15 -31.03 11.52 -0.73
CA ILE A 15 -30.80 12.36 0.45
C ILE A 15 -29.60 13.27 0.19
N PHE A 16 -28.54 12.76 -0.49
CA PHE A 16 -27.36 13.54 -0.87
C PHE A 16 -27.69 14.60 -1.94
N LEU A 17 -28.51 14.28 -2.95
CA LEU A 17 -29.03 15.29 -3.89
C LEU A 17 -29.93 16.34 -3.20
N ALA A 18 -30.71 15.95 -2.21
CA ALA A 18 -31.54 16.86 -1.43
C ALA A 18 -30.71 17.69 -0.44
N LEU A 19 -29.66 17.11 0.17
CA LEU A 19 -28.69 17.82 1.00
C LEU A 19 -27.79 18.71 0.14
N PHE A 20 -27.41 18.27 -1.07
CA PHE A 20 -26.69 19.08 -2.05
C PHE A 20 -27.53 20.30 -2.50
N ALA A 21 -28.84 20.12 -2.67
CA ALA A 21 -29.76 21.23 -2.98
C ALA A 21 -30.03 22.19 -1.80
N LEU A 22 -29.84 21.71 -0.56
CA LEU A 22 -29.92 22.54 0.66
C LEU A 22 -28.58 23.16 1.07
N ALA A 23 -27.44 22.58 0.63
CA ALA A 23 -26.09 23.08 0.86
C ALA A 23 -25.70 24.28 -0.03
N PHE A 24 -26.55 24.70 -0.96
CA PHE A 24 -26.33 25.94 -1.74
C PHE A 24 -26.39 27.24 -0.92
N SER A 25 -26.42 27.16 0.40
CA SER A 25 -26.33 28.31 1.31
C SER A 25 -25.10 28.36 2.20
N GLY A 26 -24.08 27.51 1.95
CA GLY A 26 -22.80 27.57 2.69
C GLY A 26 -21.69 26.79 1.98
N PRO A 27 -20.46 27.27 2.00
CA PRO A 27 -19.34 26.82 1.16
C PRO A 27 -18.49 25.70 1.75
N ALA A 28 -17.90 24.83 0.88
CA ALA A 28 -16.93 23.80 1.26
C ALA A 28 -16.10 23.30 0.06
N MET A 29 -14.84 22.75 0.23
CA MET A 29 -13.91 22.55 -0.91
C MET A 29 -12.64 21.69 -0.70
N ALA A 30 -11.92 21.14 -1.73
CA ALA A 30 -10.88 20.09 -1.75
C ALA A 30 -9.42 20.54 -1.84
N GLN A 31 -8.45 19.60 -1.56
CA GLN A 31 -7.01 19.88 -1.52
C GLN A 31 -6.12 18.94 -2.37
N GLN A 32 -6.36 18.89 -3.69
CA GLN A 32 -5.39 18.38 -4.68
C GLN A 32 -4.68 19.56 -5.36
N THR A 33 -4.24 20.56 -4.60
CA THR A 33 -3.73 21.84 -5.10
C THR A 33 -2.43 22.21 -4.41
N GLY A 34 -1.68 23.11 -5.05
CA GLY A 34 -0.59 23.85 -4.44
C GLY A 34 -0.87 25.35 -4.46
N GLU A 35 0.12 26.16 -4.21
CA GLU A 35 0.01 27.62 -4.26
C GLU A 35 1.25 28.28 -4.83
N ILE A 36 1.08 29.48 -5.36
CA ILE A 36 2.18 30.39 -5.70
C ILE A 36 2.08 31.59 -4.77
N ALA A 37 3.17 31.91 -4.09
CA ALA A 37 3.28 33.11 -3.26
C ALA A 37 4.63 33.80 -3.51
N GLY A 38 4.75 35.07 -3.15
CA GLY A 38 6.01 35.79 -3.34
C GLY A 38 5.90 37.27 -3.02
N THR A 39 6.96 38.00 -3.40
CA THR A 39 7.05 39.46 -3.22
C THR A 39 7.44 40.16 -4.51
N VAL A 40 6.91 41.34 -4.73
CA VAL A 40 7.33 42.21 -5.80
C VAL A 40 8.06 43.44 -5.20
N THR A 41 9.31 43.61 -5.60
CA THR A 41 10.19 44.68 -5.08
C THR A 41 10.82 45.49 -6.19
N ASN A 42 11.24 46.73 -5.89
CA ASN A 42 12.01 47.56 -6.76
C ASN A 42 13.48 47.10 -6.75
N ALA A 43 14.02 46.73 -7.89
CA ALA A 43 15.41 46.25 -8.02
C ALA A 43 16.47 47.30 -7.61
N ALA A 44 16.14 48.61 -7.67
CA ALA A 44 17.08 49.65 -7.38
C ALA A 44 17.30 49.89 -5.86
N ASP A 45 16.28 49.71 -5.01
CA ASP A 45 16.33 50.05 -3.61
C ASP A 45 15.71 48.99 -2.68
N GLY A 46 15.21 47.88 -3.23
CA GLY A 46 14.56 46.78 -2.47
C GLY A 46 13.18 47.17 -1.88
N SER A 47 12.61 48.31 -2.23
CA SER A 47 11.31 48.74 -1.68
C SER A 47 10.17 47.88 -2.25
N ALA A 48 9.18 47.56 -1.40
CA ALA A 48 7.99 46.79 -1.78
C ALA A 48 7.12 47.54 -2.79
N ILE A 49 6.59 46.85 -3.80
CA ILE A 49 5.65 47.41 -4.79
C ILE A 49 4.25 46.88 -4.51
N ALA A 50 3.34 47.73 -4.06
CA ALA A 50 1.92 47.39 -3.85
C ALA A 50 1.11 47.59 -5.16
N GLU A 51 -0.10 47.00 -5.18
CA GLU A 51 -1.09 47.15 -6.26
C GLU A 51 -0.57 46.69 -7.64
N VAL A 52 0.31 45.70 -7.67
CA VAL A 52 0.66 44.94 -8.88
C VAL A 52 -0.41 43.92 -9.13
N ASP A 53 -1.13 43.99 -10.26
CA ASP A 53 -2.12 42.96 -10.65
C ASP A 53 -1.40 41.75 -11.24
N ILE A 54 -1.72 40.56 -10.72
CA ILE A 54 -1.10 39.30 -11.12
C ILE A 54 -2.17 38.37 -11.68
N GLN A 55 -1.93 37.87 -12.88
CA GLN A 55 -2.78 36.91 -13.56
C GLN A 55 -1.99 35.61 -13.76
N ALA A 56 -2.53 34.48 -13.29
CA ALA A 56 -1.99 33.14 -13.51
C ALA A 56 -2.88 32.34 -14.45
N THR A 57 -2.28 31.72 -15.46
CA THR A 57 -2.89 30.77 -16.38
C THR A 57 -2.10 29.48 -16.35
N GLY A 58 -2.77 28.32 -16.38
CA GLY A 58 -2.15 27.01 -16.38
C GLY A 58 -2.89 26.01 -17.25
N THR A 59 -2.23 24.95 -17.69
CA THR A 59 -2.81 23.93 -18.58
C THR A 59 -3.96 23.18 -17.91
N ALA A 60 -3.81 22.84 -16.65
CA ALA A 60 -4.82 22.13 -15.84
C ALA A 60 -5.85 23.08 -15.20
N LEU A 61 -5.66 24.39 -15.29
CA LEU A 61 -6.59 25.38 -14.70
C LEU A 61 -7.62 25.86 -15.72
N PRO A 62 -8.92 25.58 -15.56
CA PRO A 62 -9.94 26.24 -16.36
C PRO A 62 -10.01 27.72 -16.00
N GLY A 63 -9.81 28.60 -17.01
CA GLY A 63 -9.84 30.06 -16.84
C GLY A 63 -8.54 30.69 -16.33
N VAL A 64 -8.65 31.74 -15.55
CA VAL A 64 -7.54 32.55 -15.04
C VAL A 64 -7.72 32.75 -13.54
N ARG A 65 -6.61 32.74 -12.78
CA ARG A 65 -6.58 33.19 -11.39
C ARG A 65 -5.95 34.56 -11.28
N THR A 66 -6.52 35.43 -10.48
CA THR A 66 -6.02 36.79 -10.28
C THR A 66 -5.80 37.10 -8.81
N THR A 67 -4.79 37.91 -8.52
CA THR A 67 -4.49 38.49 -7.19
C THR A 67 -3.81 39.83 -7.39
N SER A 68 -3.62 40.59 -6.32
CA SER A 68 -2.82 41.81 -6.35
C SER A 68 -1.86 41.88 -5.15
N THR A 69 -0.73 42.58 -5.28
CA THR A 69 0.21 42.73 -4.19
C THR A 69 -0.32 43.63 -3.09
N ALA A 70 -0.13 43.20 -1.83
CA ALA A 70 -0.44 43.98 -0.61
C ALA A 70 0.54 45.14 -0.42
N ALA A 71 0.33 45.97 0.59
CA ALA A 71 1.20 47.13 0.89
C ALA A 71 2.67 46.75 1.15
N GLY A 72 2.93 45.52 1.57
CA GLY A 72 4.28 44.97 1.73
C GLY A 72 4.88 44.33 0.46
N GLY A 73 4.22 44.48 -0.71
CA GLY A 73 4.63 43.85 -1.96
C GLY A 73 4.35 42.35 -2.05
N SER A 74 3.77 41.73 -1.02
CA SER A 74 3.48 40.29 -1.00
C SER A 74 2.21 39.96 -1.80
N PHE A 75 2.20 38.78 -2.44
CA PHE A 75 1.04 38.23 -3.13
C PHE A 75 0.89 36.72 -2.85
N ARG A 76 -0.32 36.20 -3.05
CA ARG A 76 -0.64 34.78 -2.92
C ARG A 76 -1.69 34.37 -3.93
N LEU A 77 -1.49 33.23 -4.57
CA LEU A 77 -2.41 32.51 -5.46
C LEU A 77 -2.62 31.11 -4.90
N PRO A 78 -3.58 30.90 -3.99
CA PRO A 78 -3.83 29.62 -3.38
C PRO A 78 -4.67 28.71 -4.30
N LEU A 79 -4.73 27.40 -3.94
CA LEU A 79 -5.61 26.40 -4.52
C LEU A 79 -5.47 26.31 -6.05
N LEU A 80 -4.23 26.26 -6.52
CA LEU A 80 -3.92 26.04 -7.94
C LEU A 80 -3.76 24.53 -8.18
N PRO A 81 -4.43 23.94 -9.19
CA PRO A 81 -4.11 22.59 -9.66
C PRO A 81 -2.62 22.43 -9.94
N PRO A 82 -1.99 21.27 -9.64
CA PRO A 82 -0.61 21.04 -10.04
C PRO A 82 -0.41 21.14 -11.55
N GLY A 83 0.75 21.65 -11.99
CA GLY A 83 1.09 21.81 -13.40
C GLY A 83 1.86 23.10 -13.68
N ASP A 84 2.07 23.40 -14.95
CA ASP A 84 2.80 24.56 -15.42
C ASP A 84 1.92 25.80 -15.49
N TYR A 85 2.46 26.92 -14.99
CA TYR A 85 1.77 28.21 -14.92
C TYR A 85 2.58 29.30 -15.55
N THR A 86 1.85 30.22 -16.21
CA THR A 86 2.38 31.50 -16.66
C THR A 86 1.74 32.64 -15.86
N LEU A 87 2.54 33.44 -15.19
CA LEU A 87 2.11 34.59 -14.42
C LEU A 87 2.44 35.87 -15.19
N VAL A 88 1.44 36.73 -15.33
CA VAL A 88 1.58 38.08 -15.91
C VAL A 88 1.40 39.10 -14.79
N PHE A 89 2.44 39.83 -14.48
CA PHE A 89 2.47 40.91 -13.49
C PHE A 89 2.26 42.25 -14.22
N THR A 90 1.18 42.94 -13.91
CA THR A 90 0.88 44.28 -14.42
C THR A 90 1.23 45.32 -13.36
N LEU A 91 2.26 46.10 -13.57
CA LEU A 91 2.75 47.12 -12.63
C LEU A 91 1.81 48.32 -12.59
N PRO A 92 1.90 49.19 -11.56
CA PRO A 92 1.07 50.39 -11.43
C PRO A 92 1.29 51.43 -12.58
N ASP A 93 2.44 51.34 -13.26
CA ASP A 93 2.74 52.17 -14.45
C ASP A 93 2.16 51.60 -15.77
N GLY A 94 1.51 50.42 -15.70
CA GLY A 94 0.92 49.74 -16.85
C GLY A 94 1.91 48.82 -17.60
N THR A 95 3.15 48.71 -17.18
CA THR A 95 4.10 47.76 -17.77
C THR A 95 3.83 46.34 -17.29
N THR A 96 4.12 45.34 -18.12
CA THR A 96 3.90 43.93 -17.79
C THR A 96 5.22 43.18 -17.70
N ARG A 97 5.22 42.15 -16.81
CA ARG A 97 6.32 41.21 -16.69
C ARG A 97 5.73 39.82 -16.71
N THR A 98 6.34 38.87 -17.41
CA THR A 98 5.86 37.48 -17.49
C THR A 98 6.88 36.56 -16.86
N ARG A 99 6.38 35.58 -16.06
CA ARG A 99 7.19 34.52 -15.47
C ARG A 99 6.46 33.18 -15.63
N ALA A 100 7.20 32.14 -15.97
CA ALA A 100 6.72 30.79 -15.96
C ALA A 100 7.20 30.10 -14.69
N THR A 101 6.35 29.26 -14.09
CA THR A 101 6.68 28.47 -12.91
C THR A 101 5.81 27.23 -12.87
N GLN A 102 6.17 26.26 -12.02
CA GLN A 102 5.40 25.03 -11.82
C GLN A 102 4.77 25.05 -10.43
N VAL A 103 3.52 24.56 -10.34
CA VAL A 103 2.83 24.29 -9.07
C VAL A 103 2.92 22.81 -8.78
N LEU A 104 3.44 22.47 -7.61
CA LEU A 104 3.51 21.12 -7.10
C LEU A 104 2.45 20.88 -6.03
N LEU A 105 1.98 19.65 -5.93
CA LEU A 105 0.94 19.26 -5.00
C LEU A 105 1.33 19.53 -3.55
N GLN A 106 0.43 20.20 -2.81
CA GLN A 106 0.58 20.52 -1.39
C GLN A 106 1.86 21.31 -1.08
N GLN A 107 2.43 22.01 -2.08
CA GLN A 107 3.61 22.83 -1.92
C GLN A 107 3.32 24.31 -2.24
N ARG A 108 4.11 25.17 -1.61
CA ARG A 108 4.16 26.60 -1.90
C ARG A 108 5.33 26.88 -2.83
N THR A 109 5.05 27.27 -4.07
CA THR A 109 6.06 27.78 -4.99
C THR A 109 6.32 29.25 -4.67
N THR A 110 7.54 29.58 -4.23
CA THR A 110 7.92 30.95 -3.93
C THR A 110 8.47 31.63 -5.19
N LEU A 111 7.86 32.75 -5.60
CA LEU A 111 8.25 33.52 -6.79
C LEU A 111 8.42 34.98 -6.40
N ASN A 112 9.66 35.37 -6.15
CA ASN A 112 10.03 36.77 -5.88
C ASN A 112 10.43 37.50 -7.16
N LEU A 113 9.88 38.69 -7.39
CA LEU A 113 10.11 39.49 -8.57
C LEU A 113 10.75 40.87 -8.21
N ALA A 114 11.99 41.07 -8.58
CA ALA A 114 12.63 42.38 -8.51
C ALA A 114 12.44 43.11 -9.86
N VAL A 115 11.84 44.29 -9.84
CA VAL A 115 11.49 45.06 -11.05
C VAL A 115 12.35 46.29 -11.15
N ASP A 116 12.95 46.49 -12.33
CA ASP A 116 13.64 47.74 -12.66
C ASP A 116 12.68 48.65 -13.47
N PHE A 117 12.30 49.81 -12.90
CA PHE A 117 11.47 50.82 -13.56
C PHE A 117 12.31 51.62 -14.56
N GLY A 118 12.39 51.26 -15.78
CA GLY A 118 13.09 51.97 -16.81
C GLY A 118 13.68 51.13 -17.94
N VAL A 119 13.60 49.84 -17.80
CA VAL A 119 13.96 48.89 -18.84
C VAL A 119 12.67 48.33 -19.43
N ASP A 120 12.39 48.62 -20.68
CA ASP A 120 11.30 48.04 -21.43
C ASP A 120 11.71 46.60 -21.86
N GLU A 121 11.43 45.62 -21.02
CA GLU A 121 11.67 44.20 -21.31
C GLU A 121 10.72 43.65 -22.38
N SER A 122 9.78 44.44 -22.90
CA SER A 122 8.87 43.98 -23.97
C SER A 122 9.61 43.64 -25.28
N MET A 123 10.92 43.87 -25.34
CA MET A 123 11.82 43.47 -26.44
C MET A 123 12.67 42.22 -26.14
N LEU A 124 12.61 41.70 -24.95
CA LEU A 124 13.28 40.44 -24.57
C LEU A 124 12.20 39.37 -24.36
N GLU A 125 11.95 38.58 -25.38
CA GLU A 125 11.20 37.30 -25.26
C GLU A 125 12.03 36.29 -24.46
N GLU A 126 12.49 36.66 -23.29
CA GLU A 126 13.10 35.71 -22.37
C GLU A 126 12.03 35.34 -21.32
N ILE A 127 11.29 34.29 -21.59
CA ILE A 127 10.52 33.61 -20.55
C ILE A 127 11.55 32.99 -19.60
N ILE A 128 11.83 33.69 -18.50
CA ILE A 128 12.65 33.09 -17.45
C ILE A 128 11.79 32.06 -16.79
N VAL A 129 12.01 30.79 -17.13
CA VAL A 129 11.46 29.67 -16.40
C VAL A 129 12.19 29.66 -15.06
N VAL A 130 11.54 30.14 -14.02
CA VAL A 130 11.96 29.87 -12.64
C VAL A 130 11.49 28.46 -12.35
N GLY A 131 12.30 27.47 -12.79
CA GLY A 131 12.04 26.08 -12.44
C GLY A 131 12.21 25.95 -10.94
N SER A 132 11.14 25.73 -10.22
CA SER A 132 11.27 25.20 -8.88
C SER A 132 11.83 23.78 -9.02
N SER A 133 12.99 23.52 -8.44
CA SER A 133 13.53 22.18 -8.39
C SER A 133 12.54 21.28 -7.64
N PRO A 134 12.04 20.18 -8.20
CA PRO A 134 11.07 19.30 -7.54
C PRO A 134 11.55 18.75 -6.20
N LEU A 135 12.86 18.69 -5.97
CA LEU A 135 13.45 18.23 -4.71
C LEU A 135 13.57 19.32 -3.65
N LEU A 136 13.58 20.57 -4.05
CA LEU A 136 13.86 21.65 -3.15
C LEU A 136 12.59 22.43 -2.83
N GLU A 137 11.89 21.95 -1.82
CA GLU A 137 11.01 22.80 -1.06
C GLU A 137 11.89 23.67 -0.15
N THR A 138 12.07 24.92 -0.51
CA THR A 138 12.85 25.89 0.29
C THR A 138 12.02 26.49 1.41
N SER A 139 10.70 26.42 1.33
CA SER A 139 9.76 27.03 2.28
C SER A 139 9.31 26.12 3.41
N GLY A 140 9.64 24.81 3.36
CA GLY A 140 9.16 23.81 4.30
C GLY A 140 10.25 23.15 5.12
N SER A 141 9.86 22.59 6.28
CA SER A 141 10.73 21.74 7.09
C SER A 141 10.54 20.24 6.80
N SER A 142 9.77 19.91 5.78
CA SER A 142 9.46 18.54 5.35
C SER A 142 10.51 17.99 4.38
N ILE A 143 10.72 16.69 4.41
CA ILE A 143 11.44 15.98 3.35
C ILE A 143 10.42 15.57 2.29
N SER A 144 10.08 16.49 1.43
CA SER A 144 9.12 16.31 0.33
C SER A 144 9.81 16.40 -1.03
N GLY A 145 9.10 15.94 -2.06
CA GLY A 145 9.50 16.03 -3.46
C GLY A 145 8.34 15.66 -4.37
N ALA A 146 8.43 16.08 -5.64
CA ALA A 146 7.49 15.70 -6.67
C ALA A 146 8.23 15.35 -7.97
N ILE A 147 7.63 14.51 -8.79
CA ILE A 147 8.12 14.11 -10.11
C ILE A 147 6.95 14.26 -11.08
N ASP A 148 7.14 15.02 -12.13
CA ASP A 148 6.15 15.24 -13.17
C ASP A 148 6.15 14.14 -14.24
N ASN A 149 5.09 14.11 -15.05
CA ASN A 149 4.90 13.14 -16.12
C ASN A 149 6.01 13.20 -17.17
N ASP A 150 6.51 14.37 -17.50
CA ASP A 150 7.56 14.54 -18.51
C ASP A 150 8.86 13.88 -18.06
N THR A 151 9.22 14.06 -16.78
CA THR A 151 10.40 13.44 -16.18
C THR A 151 10.28 11.92 -16.11
N PHE A 152 9.21 11.36 -15.53
CA PHE A 152 9.15 9.91 -15.41
C PHE A 152 8.85 9.19 -16.74
N SER A 153 8.18 9.85 -17.71
CA SER A 153 7.99 9.31 -19.06
C SER A 153 9.29 9.22 -19.87
N ALA A 154 10.29 10.05 -19.55
CA ALA A 154 11.63 10.01 -20.16
C ALA A 154 12.54 8.95 -19.53
N LEU A 155 12.12 8.29 -18.45
CA LEU A 155 12.88 7.30 -17.69
C LEU A 155 12.36 5.86 -17.94
N PRO A 156 13.18 4.83 -17.68
CA PRO A 156 12.75 3.43 -17.77
C PRO A 156 11.87 3.06 -16.58
N VAL A 157 10.60 3.47 -16.61
CA VAL A 157 9.57 3.17 -15.61
C VAL A 157 8.56 2.22 -16.24
N GLU A 158 8.17 1.19 -15.51
CA GLU A 158 7.17 0.21 -15.92
C GLU A 158 5.74 0.78 -15.76
N GLN A 159 4.73 -0.06 -15.88
CA GLN A 159 3.34 0.41 -16.02
C GLN A 159 2.59 0.51 -14.70
N GLU A 160 3.16 -0.02 -13.62
CA GLU A 160 2.48 -0.11 -12.33
C GLU A 160 2.88 1.05 -11.40
N TYR A 161 1.98 1.42 -10.52
CA TYR A 161 2.16 2.49 -9.55
C TYR A 161 3.47 2.37 -8.72
N ARG A 162 3.82 1.15 -8.28
CA ARG A 162 5.04 0.92 -7.48
C ARG A 162 6.33 1.23 -8.23
N ASP A 163 6.30 1.19 -9.57
CA ASP A 163 7.48 1.48 -10.38
C ASP A 163 7.89 2.95 -10.32
N LEU A 164 6.94 3.84 -10.05
CA LEU A 164 7.23 5.25 -9.78
C LEU A 164 7.95 5.43 -8.43
N ILE A 165 7.64 4.57 -7.45
CA ILE A 165 8.23 4.65 -6.11
C ILE A 165 9.74 4.36 -6.14
N LYS A 166 10.22 3.58 -7.12
CA LYS A 166 11.67 3.32 -7.28
C LYS A 166 12.48 4.60 -7.50
N LEU A 167 11.88 5.64 -8.07
CA LEU A 167 12.54 6.93 -8.33
C LEU A 167 12.73 7.76 -7.05
N ILE A 168 11.95 7.51 -6.00
CA ILE A 168 11.96 8.33 -4.78
C ILE A 168 13.29 8.15 -4.02
N PRO A 169 14.04 9.23 -3.74
CA PRO A 169 15.26 9.18 -2.95
C PRO A 169 15.04 8.53 -1.58
N GLY A 170 16.01 7.75 -1.07
CA GLY A 170 15.95 7.13 0.25
C GLY A 170 14.93 5.99 0.42
N VAL A 171 14.07 5.73 -0.56
CA VAL A 171 13.12 4.62 -0.54
C VAL A 171 13.80 3.38 -1.12
N GLN A 172 13.80 2.28 -0.37
CA GLN A 172 14.41 1.01 -0.78
C GLN A 172 13.61 0.39 -1.93
N TYR A 173 14.31 -0.13 -2.94
CA TYR A 173 13.69 -0.86 -4.03
C TYR A 173 13.40 -2.30 -3.61
N THR A 174 12.22 -2.78 -3.93
CA THR A 174 11.81 -4.18 -3.72
C THR A 174 10.81 -4.62 -4.76
N GLN A 175 10.84 -5.90 -5.11
CA GLN A 175 9.82 -6.61 -5.90
C GLN A 175 8.92 -7.47 -4.99
N ASP A 176 9.06 -7.36 -3.68
CA ASP A 176 8.18 -8.01 -2.71
C ASP A 176 6.84 -7.25 -2.65
N ALA A 177 5.82 -7.86 -3.24
CA ALA A 177 4.48 -7.27 -3.34
C ALA A 177 3.82 -7.05 -1.95
N ILE A 178 4.17 -7.87 -0.98
CA ILE A 178 3.51 -7.87 0.33
C ILE A 178 4.11 -6.83 1.26
N ARG A 179 5.44 -6.78 1.32
CA ARG A 179 6.13 -5.90 2.27
C ARG A 179 6.31 -4.49 1.75
N GLY A 180 6.30 -4.36 0.43
CA GLY A 180 6.42 -3.08 -0.21
C GLY A 180 7.76 -2.37 0.04
N PRO A 181 7.93 -1.19 -0.55
CA PRO A 181 9.10 -0.35 -0.33
C PRO A 181 9.13 0.22 1.09
N SER A 182 10.34 0.49 1.61
CA SER A 182 10.56 1.02 2.96
C SER A 182 11.51 2.22 2.95
N ALA A 183 11.30 3.14 3.85
CA ALA A 183 12.15 4.30 4.10
C ALA A 183 12.23 4.59 5.63
N GLY A 184 12.63 3.59 6.40
CA GLY A 184 12.78 3.71 7.85
C GLY A 184 11.52 3.40 8.65
N GLY A 185 10.72 2.51 8.16
CA GLY A 185 9.55 1.93 8.81
C GLY A 185 9.27 0.57 8.24
N ASN A 186 8.16 0.00 8.65
CA ASN A 186 7.53 -1.12 8.02
C ASN A 186 6.95 -0.70 6.66
N GLY A 187 7.02 -1.53 5.62
CA GLY A 187 6.40 -1.25 4.33
C GLY A 187 4.89 -1.03 4.40
N GLN A 188 4.24 -1.58 5.41
CA GLN A 188 2.81 -1.37 5.70
C GLN A 188 2.51 -0.08 6.48
N ASP A 189 3.52 0.62 7.00
CA ASP A 189 3.36 1.94 7.63
C ASP A 189 3.26 3.08 6.61
N ASN A 190 3.40 2.79 5.32
CA ASN A 190 3.30 3.79 4.26
C ASN A 190 1.85 4.08 3.90
N THR A 191 1.62 5.24 3.28
CA THR A 191 0.33 5.61 2.70
C THR A 191 0.49 5.84 1.20
N TYR A 192 -0.34 5.20 0.40
CA TYR A 192 -0.35 5.30 -1.05
C TYR A 192 -1.67 5.89 -1.51
N GLN A 193 -1.62 7.04 -2.20
CA GLN A 193 -2.84 7.74 -2.62
C GLN A 193 -2.85 7.95 -4.14
N PHE A 194 -4.05 7.88 -4.71
CA PHE A 194 -4.37 8.30 -6.06
C PHE A 194 -5.47 9.38 -5.99
N ASP A 195 -5.18 10.59 -6.46
CA ASP A 195 -6.02 11.78 -6.28
C ASP A 195 -6.48 11.97 -4.81
N GLY A 196 -5.57 11.63 -3.87
CA GLY A 196 -5.82 11.73 -2.43
C GLY A 196 -6.65 10.59 -1.82
N VAL A 197 -7.15 9.63 -2.61
CA VAL A 197 -7.75 8.40 -2.10
C VAL A 197 -6.65 7.42 -1.71
N ASP A 198 -6.70 6.89 -0.50
CA ASP A 198 -5.80 5.83 -0.09
C ASP A 198 -6.14 4.54 -0.86
N VAL A 199 -5.22 4.12 -1.74
CA VAL A 199 -5.33 2.89 -2.57
C VAL A 199 -4.62 1.69 -1.94
N SER A 200 -4.09 1.82 -0.72
CA SER A 200 -3.65 0.66 0.03
C SER A 200 -4.84 -0.22 0.42
N LEU A 201 -4.62 -1.54 0.44
CA LEU A 201 -5.67 -2.49 0.77
C LEU A 201 -6.22 -2.20 2.17
N PRO A 202 -7.52 -1.86 2.30
CA PRO A 202 -8.14 -1.61 3.59
C PRO A 202 -7.87 -2.75 4.59
N LEU A 203 -7.63 -2.41 5.85
CA LEU A 203 -7.31 -3.34 6.94
C LEU A 203 -5.97 -4.11 6.81
N PHE A 204 -5.26 -4.02 5.69
CA PHE A 204 -3.94 -4.63 5.52
C PHE A 204 -2.80 -3.60 5.43
N GLY A 205 -3.05 -2.43 4.84
CA GLY A 205 -2.04 -1.39 4.65
C GLY A 205 -1.00 -1.69 3.56
N THR A 206 -1.17 -2.76 2.78
CA THR A 206 -0.29 -3.10 1.66
C THR A 206 -0.74 -2.43 0.37
N LEU A 207 0.19 -2.08 -0.49
CA LEU A 207 -0.15 -1.64 -1.85
C LEU A 207 -0.52 -2.87 -2.69
N SER A 208 -1.81 -3.14 -2.82
CA SER A 208 -2.34 -4.30 -3.55
C SER A 208 -3.07 -3.92 -4.83
N THR A 209 -3.55 -2.68 -4.90
CA THR A 209 -4.29 -2.16 -6.04
C THR A 209 -3.47 -1.04 -6.66
N GLU A 210 -3.04 -1.23 -7.90
CA GLU A 210 -2.10 -0.31 -8.53
C GLU A 210 -2.76 0.34 -9.75
N PRO A 211 -3.14 1.64 -9.64
CA PRO A 211 -3.59 2.40 -10.80
C PRO A 211 -2.51 2.46 -11.87
N SER A 212 -2.93 2.50 -13.14
CA SER A 212 -2.02 2.64 -14.28
C SER A 212 -1.21 3.93 -14.21
N THR A 213 0.10 3.86 -14.49
CA THR A 213 0.97 5.05 -14.59
C THR A 213 0.59 5.98 -15.74
N HIS A 214 -0.16 5.52 -16.74
CA HIS A 214 -0.56 6.30 -17.91
C HIS A 214 -1.49 7.47 -17.58
N ASP A 215 -2.28 7.34 -16.52
CA ASP A 215 -3.21 8.38 -16.09
C ASP A 215 -2.58 9.39 -15.13
N ILE A 216 -1.33 9.17 -14.71
CA ILE A 216 -0.65 10.00 -13.72
C ILE A 216 0.00 11.20 -14.39
N ASP A 217 -0.26 12.39 -13.86
CA ASP A 217 0.38 13.64 -14.26
C ASP A 217 1.54 14.02 -13.35
N GLN A 218 1.39 13.79 -12.05
CA GLN A 218 2.42 14.09 -11.06
C GLN A 218 2.42 13.08 -9.92
N VAL A 219 3.59 12.82 -9.37
CA VAL A 219 3.80 12.02 -8.14
C VAL A 219 4.39 12.93 -7.06
N SER A 220 3.69 13.10 -5.95
CA SER A 220 4.17 13.83 -4.78
C SER A 220 4.50 12.87 -3.64
N VAL A 221 5.57 13.14 -2.93
CA VAL A 221 6.06 12.28 -1.83
C VAL A 221 6.44 13.10 -0.62
N VAL A 222 5.97 12.68 0.56
CA VAL A 222 6.43 13.15 1.86
C VAL A 222 7.10 11.99 2.59
N ARG A 223 8.43 12.07 2.75
CA ARG A 223 9.24 11.02 3.40
C ARG A 223 9.44 11.24 4.90
N GLY A 224 9.18 12.45 5.39
CA GLY A 224 9.28 12.80 6.79
C GLY A 224 9.05 14.29 7.02
N GLY A 225 8.89 14.66 8.29
CA GLY A 225 8.61 16.05 8.68
C GLY A 225 7.23 16.53 8.24
N ALA A 226 6.24 15.64 8.15
CA ALA A 226 4.89 16.01 7.73
C ALA A 226 4.31 17.10 8.65
N THR A 227 3.66 18.10 8.05
CA THR A 227 2.83 19.07 8.75
C THR A 227 1.56 18.40 9.31
N ALA A 228 0.72 19.12 10.03
CA ALA A 228 -0.58 18.58 10.43
C ALA A 228 -1.55 18.48 9.25
N ILE A 229 -1.32 19.25 8.17
CA ILE A 229 -2.21 19.34 7.02
C ILE A 229 -2.19 18.04 6.19
N GLY A 230 -3.37 17.58 5.74
CA GLY A 230 -3.54 16.40 4.90
C GLY A 230 -3.61 15.10 5.68
N PHE A 231 -3.96 15.13 6.97
CA PHE A 231 -4.30 13.99 7.85
C PHE A 231 -3.27 12.86 7.85
N ASN A 232 -1.99 13.21 7.65
CA ASN A 232 -0.93 12.23 7.50
C ASN A 232 -0.58 11.56 8.85
N ARG A 233 -1.00 10.30 9.01
CA ARG A 233 -0.67 9.43 10.15
C ARG A 233 0.43 8.41 9.82
N SER A 234 0.99 8.47 8.60
CA SER A 234 1.96 7.49 8.10
C SER A 234 3.25 7.49 8.93
N GLY A 235 3.59 6.36 9.47
CA GLY A 235 4.88 6.16 10.12
C GLY A 235 6.04 5.91 9.16
N GLY A 236 5.75 5.66 7.88
CA GLY A 236 6.69 5.46 6.79
C GLY A 236 6.84 6.70 5.91
N PHE A 237 6.40 6.61 4.68
CA PHE A 237 6.27 7.73 3.74
C PHE A 237 4.85 7.79 3.18
N LYS A 238 4.45 8.96 2.70
CA LYS A 238 3.19 9.15 1.99
C LYS A 238 3.50 9.49 0.53
N VAL A 239 2.90 8.74 -0.40
CA VAL A 239 2.92 9.03 -1.84
C VAL A 239 1.51 9.41 -2.25
N ASN A 240 1.36 10.49 -3.01
CA ASN A 240 0.10 10.86 -3.65
C ASN A 240 0.36 11.10 -5.14
N THR A 241 -0.41 10.46 -6.00
CA THR A 241 -0.37 10.68 -7.44
C THR A 241 -1.59 11.46 -7.88
N ILE A 242 -1.37 12.40 -8.80
CA ILE A 242 -2.41 13.23 -9.39
C ILE A 242 -2.70 12.72 -10.78
N SER A 243 -3.97 12.50 -11.08
CA SER A 243 -4.42 12.10 -12.39
C SER A 243 -4.40 13.24 -13.40
N LYS A 244 -4.21 12.89 -14.68
CA LYS A 244 -4.32 13.82 -15.81
C LYS A 244 -5.71 14.45 -15.87
N SER A 245 -5.75 15.70 -16.30
CA SER A 245 -6.96 16.48 -16.54
C SER A 245 -7.09 16.86 -18.01
N GLY A 246 -8.25 17.34 -18.44
CA GLY A 246 -8.43 17.98 -19.73
C GLY A 246 -7.86 19.39 -19.77
N SER A 247 -7.80 19.97 -20.98
CA SER A 247 -7.35 21.34 -21.23
C SER A 247 -8.25 22.05 -22.21
N ASN A 248 -7.89 23.29 -22.61
CA ASN A 248 -8.62 24.04 -23.65
C ASN A 248 -8.40 23.52 -25.07
N GLU A 249 -7.52 22.53 -25.26
CA GLU A 249 -7.26 21.91 -26.53
C GLU A 249 -7.59 20.42 -26.47
N PHE A 250 -8.00 19.84 -27.61
CA PHE A 250 -8.22 18.41 -27.69
C PHE A 250 -6.90 17.69 -27.91
N HIS A 251 -6.63 16.73 -27.02
CA HIS A 251 -5.47 15.85 -27.08
C HIS A 251 -5.93 14.39 -26.97
N GLY A 252 -5.18 13.53 -27.60
CA GLY A 252 -5.42 12.09 -27.47
C GLY A 252 -4.18 11.27 -27.76
N MET A 253 -4.20 10.04 -27.27
CA MET A 253 -3.12 9.09 -27.44
C MET A 253 -3.68 7.68 -27.60
N ILE A 254 -3.04 6.90 -28.47
CA ILE A 254 -3.19 5.45 -28.52
C ILE A 254 -1.80 4.85 -28.46
N SER A 255 -1.57 3.92 -27.56
CA SER A 255 -0.30 3.25 -27.36
C SER A 255 -0.48 1.74 -27.30
N TYR A 256 0.44 1.02 -27.87
CA TYR A 256 0.60 -0.41 -27.70
C TYR A 256 2.04 -0.71 -27.27
N GLN A 257 2.20 -1.47 -26.20
CA GLN A 257 3.47 -1.86 -25.64
C GLN A 257 3.49 -3.38 -25.50
N LEU A 258 4.65 -4.01 -25.66
CA LEU A 258 4.80 -5.46 -25.56
C LEU A 258 6.15 -5.84 -24.97
N GLN A 259 6.17 -6.99 -24.30
CA GLN A 259 7.32 -7.77 -23.88
C GLN A 259 7.10 -9.20 -24.36
N ASP A 260 8.08 -9.73 -25.10
CA ASP A 260 8.07 -11.12 -25.58
C ASP A 260 8.96 -11.97 -24.64
N ASP A 261 8.58 -13.20 -24.38
CA ASP A 261 9.29 -14.13 -23.50
C ASP A 261 10.73 -14.39 -23.98
N SER A 262 10.97 -14.38 -25.29
CA SER A 262 12.29 -14.53 -25.89
C SER A 262 13.25 -13.34 -25.65
N TRP A 263 12.71 -12.19 -25.17
CA TRP A 263 13.48 -11.00 -24.83
C TRP A 263 13.84 -10.92 -23.35
N GLU A 264 13.47 -11.92 -22.57
CA GLU A 264 13.84 -12.08 -21.18
C GLU A 264 15.00 -13.07 -21.04
N SER A 265 16.01 -12.74 -20.24
CA SER A 265 17.13 -13.65 -19.95
C SER A 265 16.66 -14.83 -19.10
N ASP A 266 17.40 -15.93 -19.18
CA ASP A 266 17.14 -17.10 -18.36
C ASP A 266 17.36 -16.79 -16.87
N ARG A 267 16.66 -17.52 -16.02
CA ARG A 267 16.84 -17.41 -14.56
C ARG A 267 18.02 -18.26 -14.12
N ASP A 268 18.88 -17.69 -13.25
CA ASP A 268 20.17 -18.29 -12.87
C ASP A 268 20.08 -19.41 -11.83
N TYR A 269 18.89 -19.76 -11.30
CA TYR A 269 18.73 -20.69 -10.20
C TYR A 269 17.93 -21.96 -10.60
N GLU A 270 18.44 -23.12 -10.21
CA GLU A 270 17.95 -24.45 -10.67
C GLU A 270 16.49 -24.75 -10.28
N SER A 271 16.00 -24.19 -9.18
CA SER A 271 14.60 -24.38 -8.73
C SER A 271 13.63 -23.41 -9.39
N ALA A 272 14.10 -22.51 -10.23
CA ALA A 272 13.24 -21.57 -10.91
C ALA A 272 12.31 -22.34 -11.86
N GLN A 273 11.04 -22.15 -11.68
CA GLN A 273 10.15 -22.25 -12.81
C GLN A 273 10.61 -21.21 -13.82
N ASP A 274 10.67 -21.58 -15.07
CA ASP A 274 11.00 -20.66 -16.14
C ASP A 274 9.77 -19.78 -16.36
N PHE A 275 9.72 -18.64 -15.65
CA PHE A 275 8.58 -17.75 -15.67
C PHE A 275 8.70 -16.66 -16.73
N LYS A 276 9.28 -17.02 -17.87
CA LYS A 276 9.23 -16.13 -19.03
C LYS A 276 7.78 -15.90 -19.42
N GLN A 277 7.46 -14.65 -19.64
CA GLN A 277 6.07 -14.26 -19.88
C GLN A 277 5.97 -13.29 -21.06
N ASN A 278 4.91 -13.47 -21.84
CA ASN A 278 4.45 -12.49 -22.81
C ASN A 278 3.54 -11.52 -22.10
N GLN A 279 3.80 -10.24 -22.28
CA GLN A 279 2.95 -9.17 -21.75
C GLN A 279 2.68 -8.15 -22.84
N ASP A 280 1.47 -7.68 -22.91
CA ASP A 280 1.12 -6.55 -23.75
C ASP A 280 0.17 -5.58 -23.05
N TRP A 281 0.24 -4.31 -23.44
CA TRP A 281 -0.54 -3.23 -22.85
C TRP A 281 -1.11 -2.35 -23.96
N THR A 282 -2.42 -2.28 -24.02
CA THR A 282 -3.14 -1.33 -24.85
C THR A 282 -3.59 -0.16 -24.03
N VAL A 283 -3.26 1.06 -24.45
CA VAL A 283 -3.65 2.30 -23.79
C VAL A 283 -4.28 3.25 -24.79
N ALA A 284 -5.39 3.88 -24.42
CA ALA A 284 -5.97 4.97 -25.17
C ALA A 284 -6.45 6.06 -24.22
N ASN A 285 -6.23 7.34 -24.55
CA ASN A 285 -6.85 8.43 -23.83
C ASN A 285 -7.32 9.53 -24.78
N PHE A 286 -8.27 10.33 -24.28
CA PHE A 286 -8.77 11.50 -24.97
C PHE A 286 -9.22 12.56 -23.97
N SER A 287 -8.85 13.80 -24.22
CA SER A 287 -9.16 14.92 -23.34
C SER A 287 -9.45 16.20 -24.14
N GLY A 288 -10.08 17.16 -23.46
CA GLY A 288 -10.32 18.47 -24.06
C GLY A 288 -11.44 19.26 -23.36
N PRO A 289 -11.86 20.39 -23.94
CA PRO A 289 -12.92 21.20 -23.38
C PRO A 289 -14.29 20.70 -23.81
N LEU A 290 -15.21 20.50 -22.85
CA LEU A 290 -16.65 20.47 -23.10
C LEU A 290 -17.21 21.90 -23.21
N ILE A 291 -16.71 22.79 -22.36
CA ILE A 291 -16.97 24.24 -22.43
C ILE A 291 -15.61 24.93 -22.28
N LYS A 292 -15.20 25.65 -23.32
CA LYS A 292 -13.92 26.36 -23.33
C LYS A 292 -13.79 27.27 -22.10
N ASP A 293 -12.61 27.25 -21.47
CA ASP A 293 -12.23 27.99 -20.27
C ASP A 293 -13.04 27.64 -19.01
N LYS A 294 -13.93 26.60 -19.03
CA LYS A 294 -14.80 26.31 -17.89
C LYS A 294 -14.96 24.85 -17.53
N LEU A 295 -15.11 23.98 -18.51
CA LEU A 295 -15.39 22.57 -18.24
C LEU A 295 -14.55 21.69 -19.15
N PHE A 296 -13.66 20.93 -18.52
CA PHE A 296 -12.75 20.00 -19.16
C PHE A 296 -13.13 18.56 -18.85
N PHE A 297 -12.72 17.65 -19.72
CA PHE A 297 -12.85 16.22 -19.50
C PHE A 297 -11.54 15.51 -19.87
N TYR A 298 -11.29 14.41 -19.20
CA TYR A 298 -10.28 13.42 -19.51
C TYR A 298 -10.92 12.04 -19.42
N VAL A 299 -10.64 11.15 -20.38
CA VAL A 299 -11.05 9.75 -20.35
C VAL A 299 -9.90 8.86 -20.81
N SER A 300 -9.75 7.69 -20.21
CA SER A 300 -8.74 6.71 -20.61
C SER A 300 -9.26 5.29 -20.53
N TYR A 301 -8.59 4.42 -21.28
CA TYR A 301 -8.73 2.97 -21.28
C TYR A 301 -7.35 2.34 -21.19
N TYR A 302 -7.19 1.32 -20.33
CA TYR A 302 -5.96 0.56 -20.14
C TYR A 302 -6.28 -0.93 -20.05
N ALA A 303 -5.63 -1.74 -20.89
CA ALA A 303 -5.85 -3.17 -20.97
C ALA A 303 -4.51 -3.91 -21.05
N PRO A 304 -3.93 -4.35 -19.93
CA PRO A 304 -2.80 -5.26 -19.87
C PRO A 304 -3.26 -6.70 -20.02
N THR A 305 -2.48 -7.52 -20.74
CA THR A 305 -2.58 -8.97 -20.76
C THR A 305 -1.26 -9.61 -20.39
N THR A 306 -1.30 -10.77 -19.78
CA THR A 306 -0.12 -11.56 -19.44
C THR A 306 -0.39 -13.03 -19.73
N ASP A 307 0.48 -13.64 -20.53
CA ASP A 307 0.49 -15.08 -20.79
C ASP A 307 1.84 -15.66 -20.37
N ARG A 308 1.80 -16.81 -19.69
CA ARG A 308 3.00 -17.50 -19.21
C ARG A 308 2.83 -19.00 -19.34
N ALA A 309 3.78 -19.65 -19.99
CA ALA A 309 3.79 -21.11 -20.09
C ALA A 309 3.99 -21.74 -18.70
N ASN A 310 3.08 -22.65 -18.32
CA ASN A 310 3.26 -23.50 -17.15
C ASN A 310 4.04 -24.76 -17.55
N ARG A 311 4.88 -25.28 -16.65
CA ARG A 311 5.58 -26.54 -16.88
C ARG A 311 4.63 -27.72 -16.75
N ALA A 312 4.83 -28.71 -17.61
CA ALA A 312 4.26 -30.03 -17.39
C ALA A 312 4.67 -30.57 -16.02
N ASN A 313 3.76 -31.21 -15.34
CA ASN A 313 3.97 -31.79 -14.02
C ASN A 313 3.82 -33.33 -14.06
N ALA A 314 3.75 -33.98 -12.88
CA ALA A 314 3.65 -35.44 -12.81
C ALA A 314 2.39 -36.03 -13.48
N TYR A 315 1.33 -35.23 -13.63
CA TYR A 315 0.08 -35.65 -14.31
C TYR A 315 0.03 -35.30 -15.80
N GLY A 316 0.99 -34.50 -16.31
CA GLY A 316 1.08 -34.17 -17.73
C GLY A 316 1.19 -32.66 -17.99
N GLU A 317 0.70 -32.24 -19.15
CA GLU A 317 0.70 -30.83 -19.57
C GLU A 317 -0.25 -30.01 -18.67
N VAL A 318 0.20 -28.83 -18.28
CA VAL A 318 -0.57 -27.84 -17.51
C VAL A 318 -0.91 -26.68 -18.45
N PRO A 319 -2.17 -26.24 -18.51
CA PRO A 319 -2.55 -25.06 -19.29
C PRO A 319 -1.75 -23.81 -18.89
N ASP A 320 -1.49 -22.94 -19.85
CA ASP A 320 -0.77 -21.70 -19.63
C ASP A 320 -1.53 -20.80 -18.65
N TYR A 321 -0.78 -20.10 -17.80
CA TYR A 321 -1.33 -19.00 -16.99
C TYR A 321 -1.73 -17.84 -17.89
N SER A 322 -2.91 -17.29 -17.68
CA SER A 322 -3.36 -16.07 -18.34
C SER A 322 -3.91 -15.07 -17.31
N SER A 323 -3.73 -13.79 -17.60
CA SER A 323 -4.33 -12.70 -16.83
C SER A 323 -4.71 -11.56 -17.76
N GLU A 324 -5.92 -11.07 -17.62
CA GLU A 324 -6.48 -9.95 -18.38
C GLU A 324 -7.03 -8.90 -17.41
N ARG A 325 -6.92 -7.61 -17.78
CA ARG A 325 -7.49 -6.50 -17.02
C ARG A 325 -8.04 -5.46 -17.98
N ASP A 326 -9.24 -4.97 -17.70
CA ASP A 326 -9.86 -3.84 -18.38
C ASP A 326 -10.05 -2.70 -17.38
N GLU A 327 -9.46 -1.55 -17.64
CA GLU A 327 -9.56 -0.38 -16.76
C GLU A 327 -10.05 0.83 -17.53
N TYR A 328 -11.05 1.51 -16.98
CA TYR A 328 -11.63 2.74 -17.48
C TYR A 328 -11.49 3.84 -16.43
N PHE A 329 -11.03 5.00 -16.85
CA PHE A 329 -10.94 6.17 -16.00
C PHE A 329 -11.57 7.37 -16.68
N GLY A 330 -12.30 8.20 -15.94
CA GLY A 330 -12.87 9.45 -16.41
C GLY A 330 -12.83 10.54 -15.35
N LYS A 331 -12.45 11.77 -15.76
CA LYS A 331 -12.38 12.95 -14.88
C LYS A 331 -13.02 14.14 -15.55
N LEU A 332 -13.79 14.90 -14.77
CA LEU A 332 -14.36 16.20 -15.14
C LEU A 332 -13.78 17.27 -14.22
N THR A 333 -13.29 18.36 -14.80
CA THR A 333 -12.77 19.53 -14.09
C THR A 333 -13.60 20.76 -14.49
N TRP A 334 -14.34 21.35 -13.55
CA TRP A 334 -15.29 22.42 -13.78
C TRP A 334 -15.00 23.65 -12.94
N ALA A 335 -14.71 24.79 -13.58
CA ALA A 335 -14.63 26.12 -12.97
C ALA A 335 -15.82 26.97 -13.40
N PRO A 336 -16.98 26.92 -12.69
CA PRO A 336 -18.13 27.75 -13.02
C PRO A 336 -17.84 29.24 -12.86
N THR A 337 -16.96 29.60 -11.93
CA THR A 337 -16.43 30.95 -11.68
C THR A 337 -14.91 30.88 -11.46
N GLU A 338 -14.24 32.01 -11.50
CA GLU A 338 -12.78 32.11 -11.26
C GLU A 338 -12.36 31.64 -9.86
N ASN A 339 -13.27 31.64 -8.91
CA ASN A 339 -13.01 31.33 -7.51
C ASN A 339 -13.46 29.92 -7.06
N LEU A 340 -14.14 29.16 -7.92
CA LEU A 340 -14.69 27.86 -7.61
C LEU A 340 -14.21 26.83 -8.62
N LEU A 341 -13.53 25.78 -8.15
CA LEU A 341 -13.15 24.61 -8.92
C LEU A 341 -13.84 23.38 -8.34
N LEU A 342 -14.45 22.58 -9.20
CA LEU A 342 -15.08 21.31 -8.85
C LEU A 342 -14.49 20.20 -9.72
N GLU A 343 -14.18 19.07 -9.13
CA GLU A 343 -13.68 17.91 -9.83
C GLU A 343 -14.49 16.68 -9.46
N ALA A 344 -14.68 15.81 -10.44
CA ALA A 344 -15.30 14.51 -10.22
C ALA A 344 -14.61 13.49 -11.10
N SER A 345 -14.21 12.36 -10.52
CA SER A 345 -13.61 11.26 -11.25
C SER A 345 -14.21 9.90 -10.86
N TYR A 346 -14.14 8.98 -11.80
CA TYR A 346 -14.55 7.60 -11.64
C TYR A 346 -13.55 6.68 -12.32
N ARG A 347 -13.12 5.64 -11.61
CA ARG A 347 -12.28 4.54 -12.11
C ARG A 347 -12.99 3.23 -11.87
N ASN A 348 -12.99 2.38 -12.89
CA ASN A 348 -13.36 0.98 -12.77
C ASN A 348 -12.26 0.13 -13.40
N SER A 349 -11.88 -0.94 -12.73
CA SER A 349 -10.86 -1.87 -13.21
C SER A 349 -11.30 -3.30 -12.88
N ASP A 350 -11.59 -4.09 -13.89
CA ASP A 350 -11.95 -5.49 -13.76
C ASP A 350 -10.79 -6.37 -14.25
N SER A 351 -10.43 -7.39 -13.48
CA SER A 351 -9.37 -8.33 -13.84
C SER A 351 -9.77 -9.77 -13.57
N GLU A 352 -9.31 -10.67 -14.45
CA GLU A 352 -9.46 -12.11 -14.33
C GLU A 352 -8.11 -12.79 -14.56
N SER A 353 -7.79 -13.82 -13.77
CA SER A 353 -6.65 -14.71 -14.03
C SER A 353 -7.05 -16.17 -13.89
N LYS A 354 -6.35 -17.04 -14.65
CA LYS A 354 -6.57 -18.49 -14.67
C LYS A 354 -5.24 -19.24 -14.64
N ASN A 355 -5.30 -20.49 -14.18
CA ASN A 355 -4.15 -21.39 -14.12
C ASN A 355 -2.96 -20.83 -13.33
N ALA A 356 -3.22 -20.03 -12.29
CA ALA A 356 -2.17 -19.34 -11.52
C ALA A 356 -1.33 -20.31 -10.67
N SER A 357 -1.94 -21.39 -10.19
CA SER A 357 -1.33 -22.30 -9.21
C SER A 357 -1.73 -23.74 -9.51
N VAL A 358 -0.77 -24.53 -9.96
CA VAL A 358 -0.89 -25.99 -10.08
C VAL A 358 0.42 -26.60 -9.58
N GLY A 359 0.35 -27.45 -8.57
CA GLY A 359 1.52 -28.06 -7.96
C GLY A 359 2.16 -29.13 -8.82
N ALA A 360 3.42 -29.51 -8.49
CA ALA A 360 4.19 -30.50 -9.24
C ALA A 360 3.54 -31.91 -9.27
N PHE A 361 2.68 -32.20 -8.30
CA PHE A 361 1.96 -33.47 -8.16
C PHE A 361 0.43 -33.27 -8.11
N GLU A 362 -0.09 -32.32 -8.87
CA GLU A 362 -1.51 -31.98 -8.91
C GLU A 362 -2.05 -32.08 -10.33
N THR A 363 -3.32 -32.48 -10.47
CA THR A 363 -4.00 -32.42 -11.76
C THR A 363 -4.33 -30.99 -12.17
N THR A 364 -4.56 -30.75 -13.44
CA THR A 364 -4.93 -29.42 -13.97
C THR A 364 -6.24 -28.89 -13.39
N ASP A 365 -7.16 -29.78 -12.98
CA ASP A 365 -8.42 -29.40 -12.31
C ASP A 365 -8.21 -28.70 -10.97
N ARG A 366 -6.97 -28.79 -10.39
CA ARG A 366 -6.55 -28.08 -9.17
C ARG A 366 -6.25 -26.61 -9.40
N SER A 367 -6.21 -26.16 -10.64
CA SER A 367 -5.87 -24.78 -10.97
C SER A 367 -6.80 -23.80 -10.25
N GLU A 368 -6.21 -22.69 -9.86
CA GLU A 368 -6.89 -21.59 -9.22
C GLU A 368 -6.71 -20.31 -10.07
N GLY A 369 -7.70 -19.47 -10.02
CA GLY A 369 -7.72 -18.15 -10.60
C GLY A 369 -8.13 -17.09 -9.60
N ASN A 370 -8.21 -15.86 -10.07
CA ASN A 370 -8.70 -14.74 -9.29
C ASN A 370 -9.55 -13.84 -10.18
N GLU A 371 -10.68 -13.38 -9.65
CA GLU A 371 -11.44 -12.28 -10.20
C GLU A 371 -11.31 -11.09 -9.25
N ALA A 372 -11.05 -9.91 -9.75
CA ALA A 372 -11.02 -8.69 -8.95
C ALA A 372 -11.68 -7.53 -9.69
N SER A 373 -12.43 -6.73 -8.97
CA SER A 373 -13.02 -5.48 -9.44
C SER A 373 -12.63 -4.36 -8.48
N LEU A 374 -12.15 -3.25 -9.05
CA LEU A 374 -11.82 -2.04 -8.34
C LEU A 374 -12.70 -0.90 -8.83
N GLU A 375 -13.41 -0.24 -7.92
CA GLU A 375 -14.13 0.99 -8.20
C GLU A 375 -13.62 2.12 -7.29
N ILE A 376 -13.34 3.29 -7.88
CA ILE A 376 -12.97 4.50 -7.13
C ILE A 376 -13.82 5.65 -7.64
N THR A 377 -14.56 6.29 -6.76
CA THR A 377 -15.31 7.52 -7.03
C THR A 377 -14.77 8.65 -6.18
N ILE A 378 -14.49 9.80 -6.79
CA ILE A 378 -14.01 11.00 -6.12
C ILE A 378 -14.90 12.17 -6.54
N VAL A 379 -15.32 12.96 -5.56
CA VAL A 379 -15.96 14.25 -5.78
C VAL A 379 -15.30 15.26 -4.85
N GLU A 380 -14.71 16.28 -5.44
CA GLU A 380 -14.00 17.30 -4.69
C GLU A 380 -14.25 18.70 -5.22
N GLY A 381 -13.98 19.70 -4.41
CA GLY A 381 -14.13 21.07 -4.82
C GLY A 381 -13.33 22.04 -3.97
N SER A 382 -12.83 23.14 -4.56
CA SER A 382 -12.03 24.19 -3.93
C SER A 382 -12.61 25.58 -4.21
N TRP A 383 -12.71 26.40 -3.16
CA TRP A 383 -13.30 27.74 -3.24
C TRP A 383 -12.43 28.80 -2.56
N ILE A 384 -12.07 29.81 -3.33
CA ILE A 384 -11.45 31.04 -2.82
C ILE A 384 -12.57 32.00 -2.42
N ILE A 385 -12.81 32.14 -1.11
CA ILE A 385 -13.89 32.96 -0.56
C ILE A 385 -13.55 34.44 -0.72
N ASN A 386 -12.31 34.78 -0.44
CA ASN A 386 -11.72 36.10 -0.60
C ASN A 386 -10.17 35.98 -0.52
N ASP A 387 -9.45 37.08 -0.65
CA ASP A 387 -7.98 37.14 -0.68
C ASP A 387 -7.29 36.54 0.56
N ARG A 388 -8.03 36.31 1.66
CA ARG A 388 -7.51 35.80 2.93
C ARG A 388 -8.06 34.46 3.33
N SER A 389 -9.09 33.98 2.66
CA SER A 389 -9.74 32.75 3.10
C SER A 389 -10.13 31.84 1.94
N SER A 390 -9.89 30.57 2.15
CA SER A 390 -10.27 29.51 1.27
C SER A 390 -10.81 28.31 2.05
N ALA A 391 -11.51 27.43 1.36
CA ALA A 391 -12.03 26.23 1.96
C ALA A 391 -12.09 25.10 0.92
N TYR A 392 -12.18 23.84 1.39
CA TYR A 392 -12.27 22.65 0.51
C TYR A 392 -13.12 21.54 1.11
N PHE A 393 -13.66 20.67 0.23
CA PHE A 393 -14.25 19.39 0.61
C PHE A 393 -13.79 18.29 -0.34
N LYS A 394 -13.83 17.06 0.15
CA LYS A 394 -13.60 15.85 -0.62
C LYS A 394 -14.44 14.71 -0.11
N TYR A 395 -15.05 13.99 -1.02
CA TYR A 395 -15.71 12.72 -0.77
C TYR A 395 -15.07 11.65 -1.63
N THR A 396 -14.80 10.50 -1.04
CA THR A 396 -14.22 9.36 -1.75
C THR A 396 -14.98 8.09 -1.41
N ASP A 397 -15.13 7.23 -2.41
CA ASP A 397 -15.67 5.89 -2.27
C ASP A 397 -14.74 4.93 -3.04
N PHE A 398 -14.21 3.95 -2.32
CA PHE A 398 -13.29 2.94 -2.81
C PHE A 398 -13.86 1.55 -2.51
N ALA A 399 -14.05 0.75 -3.54
CA ALA A 399 -14.46 -0.63 -3.44
C ALA A 399 -13.46 -1.54 -4.18
N ASN A 400 -12.93 -2.55 -3.48
CA ASN A 400 -12.08 -3.57 -4.06
C ASN A 400 -12.71 -4.94 -3.74
N GLU A 401 -13.35 -5.54 -4.72
CA GLU A 401 -13.99 -6.84 -4.61
C GLU A 401 -13.07 -7.90 -5.23
N THR A 402 -12.75 -8.94 -4.46
CA THR A 402 -11.86 -10.01 -4.92
C THR A 402 -12.46 -11.37 -4.62
N ALA A 403 -12.33 -12.28 -5.58
CA ALA A 403 -12.70 -13.67 -5.43
C ALA A 403 -11.55 -14.57 -5.91
N GLY A 404 -10.80 -15.15 -4.98
CA GLY A 404 -9.94 -16.28 -5.24
C GLY A 404 -10.80 -17.53 -5.40
N ARG A 405 -10.73 -18.19 -6.53
CA ARG A 405 -11.59 -19.33 -6.81
C ARG A 405 -10.91 -20.41 -7.65
N PRO A 406 -11.35 -21.67 -7.49
CA PRO A 406 -10.98 -22.72 -8.44
C PRO A 406 -11.42 -22.37 -9.86
N ASP A 407 -10.60 -22.66 -10.86
CA ASP A 407 -11.00 -22.59 -12.26
C ASP A 407 -12.10 -23.62 -12.57
N LEU A 408 -12.08 -24.75 -11.86
CA LEU A 408 -13.14 -25.75 -11.91
C LEU A 408 -14.05 -25.66 -10.69
N ILE A 409 -15.30 -25.23 -10.88
CA ILE A 409 -16.36 -25.26 -9.86
C ILE A 409 -17.11 -26.59 -9.97
N LEU A 410 -17.21 -27.31 -8.86
CA LEU A 410 -17.87 -28.60 -8.79
C LEU A 410 -19.38 -28.46 -8.55
N ASP A 411 -20.17 -29.28 -9.25
CA ASP A 411 -21.64 -29.36 -9.01
C ASP A 411 -21.99 -30.12 -7.70
N ALA A 412 -21.01 -30.81 -7.09
CA ALA A 412 -21.20 -31.58 -5.90
C ALA A 412 -21.51 -30.68 -4.69
N THR A 413 -22.69 -30.89 -4.10
CA THR A 413 -23.07 -30.24 -2.85
C THR A 413 -23.02 -31.27 -1.72
N PRO A 414 -22.11 -31.12 -0.77
CA PRO A 414 -22.01 -32.01 0.39
C PRO A 414 -23.32 -32.04 1.19
N SER A 415 -23.70 -33.21 1.68
CA SER A 415 -24.80 -33.34 2.64
C SER A 415 -24.48 -34.41 3.68
N LEU A 416 -24.77 -34.13 4.97
CA LEU A 416 -24.56 -35.08 6.05
C LEU A 416 -25.38 -36.35 5.82
N GLY A 417 -24.76 -37.50 6.03
CA GLY A 417 -25.37 -38.81 5.78
C GLY A 417 -25.21 -39.31 4.34
N ALA A 418 -24.74 -38.44 3.41
CA ALA A 418 -24.43 -38.91 2.05
C ALA A 418 -23.12 -39.69 2.02
N SER A 419 -23.03 -40.69 1.14
CA SER A 419 -21.82 -41.48 0.90
C SER A 419 -20.92 -40.80 -0.13
N LEU A 420 -19.62 -41.03 -0.06
CA LEU A 420 -18.65 -40.64 -1.10
C LEU A 420 -18.72 -41.69 -2.23
N ASP A 421 -18.77 -41.19 -3.46
CA ASP A 421 -18.56 -42.08 -4.62
C ASP A 421 -17.05 -42.23 -4.86
N LEU A 422 -16.49 -43.34 -4.39
CA LEU A 422 -15.06 -43.64 -4.47
C LEU A 422 -14.56 -43.78 -5.91
N ASN A 423 -15.46 -43.88 -6.89
CA ASN A 423 -15.12 -43.94 -8.30
C ASN A 423 -15.02 -42.55 -8.93
N ASN A 424 -15.42 -41.48 -8.26
CA ASN A 424 -15.45 -40.13 -8.78
C ASN A 424 -14.98 -39.09 -7.73
N LEU A 425 -13.97 -39.45 -6.89
CA LEU A 425 -13.47 -38.57 -5.82
C LEU A 425 -12.98 -37.25 -6.36
N ASP A 426 -12.37 -37.26 -7.56
CA ASP A 426 -11.90 -36.07 -8.30
C ASP A 426 -13.05 -35.15 -8.75
N ARG A 427 -14.29 -35.57 -8.71
CA ARG A 427 -15.49 -34.78 -9.01
C ARG A 427 -16.27 -34.36 -7.75
N LEU A 428 -15.81 -34.78 -6.60
CA LEU A 428 -16.44 -34.46 -5.33
C LEU A 428 -15.70 -33.39 -4.54
N GLY A 429 -14.39 -33.28 -4.71
CA GLY A 429 -13.51 -32.33 -4.02
C GLY A 429 -12.07 -32.45 -4.51
N GLY A 430 -11.12 -31.94 -3.74
CA GLY A 430 -9.70 -32.17 -3.91
C GLY A 430 -9.27 -33.43 -3.17
N PHE A 431 -8.97 -34.52 -3.90
CA PHE A 431 -8.61 -35.81 -3.30
C PHE A 431 -7.10 -36.01 -3.24
N SER A 432 -6.56 -36.21 -2.03
CA SER A 432 -5.17 -36.55 -1.77
C SER A 432 -4.96 -38.06 -1.98
N VAL A 433 -4.23 -38.42 -3.02
CA VAL A 433 -3.96 -39.84 -3.39
C VAL A 433 -2.97 -40.42 -2.37
N PRO A 434 -3.31 -41.50 -1.67
CA PRO A 434 -2.45 -42.08 -0.64
C PRO A 434 -1.14 -42.64 -1.24
N THR A 435 -0.12 -42.80 -0.38
CA THR A 435 1.10 -43.56 -0.69
C THR A 435 1.11 -44.88 0.03
N LEU A 436 1.79 -45.89 -0.54
CA LEU A 436 2.03 -47.16 0.13
C LEU A 436 3.01 -46.96 1.30
N ARG A 437 2.74 -47.66 2.42
CA ARG A 437 3.59 -47.66 3.60
C ARG A 437 4.61 -48.79 3.64
N GLY A 438 4.29 -49.94 3.01
CA GLY A 438 5.15 -51.09 2.91
C GLY A 438 5.21 -51.96 4.17
N ASP A 439 4.86 -51.41 5.32
CA ASP A 439 4.80 -52.08 6.65
C ASP A 439 3.37 -52.24 7.19
N ASP A 440 2.37 -51.74 6.49
CA ASP A 440 0.96 -51.83 6.83
C ASP A 440 0.14 -52.47 5.68
N PRO A 441 0.01 -53.83 5.66
CA PRO A 441 -0.71 -54.52 4.58
C PRO A 441 -2.19 -54.16 4.44
N ILE A 442 -2.83 -53.69 5.54
CA ILE A 442 -4.24 -53.27 5.51
C ILE A 442 -4.35 -51.92 4.81
N TRP A 443 -3.49 -50.99 5.17
CA TRP A 443 -3.37 -49.71 4.50
C TRP A 443 -3.08 -49.88 3.01
N ASP A 444 -2.06 -50.66 2.69
CA ASP A 444 -1.61 -50.86 1.32
C ASP A 444 -2.68 -51.52 0.42
N ALA A 445 -3.45 -52.43 0.97
CA ALA A 445 -4.56 -53.08 0.24
C ALA A 445 -5.71 -52.09 -0.08
N GLY A 446 -5.98 -51.12 0.78
CA GLY A 446 -6.99 -50.09 0.54
C GLY A 446 -6.46 -48.95 -0.32
N ALA A 447 -5.19 -48.59 -0.17
CA ALA A 447 -4.55 -47.52 -0.93
C ALA A 447 -4.29 -47.87 -2.41
N GLN A 448 -3.90 -49.13 -2.72
CA GLN A 448 -3.50 -49.52 -4.06
C GLN A 448 -4.58 -49.28 -5.13
N PRO A 449 -5.86 -49.62 -4.95
CA PRO A 449 -6.91 -49.30 -5.93
C PRO A 449 -7.09 -47.80 -6.21
N LEU A 450 -6.85 -46.96 -5.19
CA LEU A 450 -6.90 -45.47 -5.31
C LEU A 450 -5.69 -44.96 -6.08
N ILE A 451 -4.50 -45.50 -5.81
CA ILE A 451 -3.27 -45.17 -6.54
C ILE A 451 -3.40 -45.59 -8.03
N ASP A 452 -3.88 -46.82 -8.29
CA ASP A 452 -4.08 -47.31 -9.67
C ASP A 452 -5.06 -46.45 -10.47
N ARG A 453 -6.02 -45.80 -9.79
CA ARG A 453 -7.05 -44.99 -10.43
C ARG A 453 -6.66 -43.53 -10.56
N TYR A 454 -6.10 -42.95 -9.50
CA TYR A 454 -5.90 -41.50 -9.36
C TYR A 454 -4.43 -41.08 -9.34
N GLY A 455 -3.49 -42.01 -9.20
CA GLY A 455 -2.07 -41.73 -9.12
C GLY A 455 -1.48 -41.18 -10.43
N TYR A 456 -0.41 -40.44 -10.33
CA TYR A 456 0.38 -40.04 -11.49
C TYR A 456 1.25 -41.19 -11.99
N LEU A 457 1.68 -41.12 -13.25
CA LEU A 457 2.48 -42.18 -13.89
C LEU A 457 3.97 -41.84 -13.84
N GLU A 458 4.76 -42.64 -13.13
CA GLU A 458 6.22 -42.63 -13.20
C GLU A 458 6.74 -43.89 -13.87
N ASN A 459 7.41 -43.77 -15.00
CA ASN A 459 7.89 -44.91 -15.81
C ASN A 459 6.79 -45.95 -16.15
N GLY A 460 5.54 -45.49 -16.29
CA GLY A 460 4.39 -46.35 -16.58
C GLY A 460 3.80 -47.09 -15.36
N VAL A 461 4.23 -46.76 -14.15
CA VAL A 461 3.68 -47.27 -12.86
C VAL A 461 2.91 -46.13 -12.18
N ALA A 462 1.71 -46.44 -11.68
CA ALA A 462 0.94 -45.50 -10.93
C ALA A 462 1.56 -45.25 -9.53
N MET A 463 1.74 -43.99 -9.18
CA MET A 463 2.37 -43.52 -7.95
C MET A 463 1.36 -42.73 -7.11
N GLY A 464 1.39 -42.93 -5.79
CA GLY A 464 0.65 -42.14 -4.83
C GLY A 464 1.33 -40.83 -4.47
N GLY A 465 0.69 -40.02 -3.64
CA GLY A 465 1.21 -38.74 -3.13
C GLY A 465 0.85 -37.54 -4.00
N GLY A 466 0.03 -37.74 -5.06
CA GLY A 466 -0.54 -36.65 -5.85
C GLY A 466 -1.88 -36.16 -5.30
N ILE A 467 -2.38 -35.06 -5.89
CA ILE A 467 -3.71 -34.51 -5.59
C ILE A 467 -4.49 -34.39 -6.90
N VAL A 468 -5.71 -34.90 -6.90
CA VAL A 468 -6.62 -34.84 -8.05
C VAL A 468 -7.92 -34.10 -7.68
N GLY A 469 -8.65 -33.67 -8.72
CA GLY A 469 -9.90 -32.93 -8.55
C GLY A 469 -9.66 -31.40 -8.39
N ALA A 470 -10.72 -30.68 -8.05
CA ALA A 470 -10.68 -29.22 -8.02
C ALA A 470 -9.98 -28.65 -6.77
N ALA A 471 -9.57 -27.41 -6.84
CA ALA A 471 -9.19 -26.66 -5.64
C ALA A 471 -10.37 -26.53 -4.66
N THR A 472 -10.06 -26.48 -3.38
CA THR A 472 -11.02 -26.84 -2.32
C THR A 472 -11.86 -25.69 -1.78
N GLU A 473 -11.43 -24.44 -2.03
CA GLU A 473 -12.03 -23.26 -1.41
C GLU A 473 -12.41 -22.21 -2.44
N ILE A 474 -13.57 -21.57 -2.25
CA ILE A 474 -13.98 -20.33 -2.89
C ILE A 474 -13.90 -19.25 -1.83
N ASN A 475 -13.06 -18.22 -2.04
CA ASN A 475 -12.81 -17.17 -1.07
C ASN A 475 -13.13 -15.80 -1.66
N GLU A 476 -14.27 -15.22 -1.28
CA GLU A 476 -14.62 -13.83 -1.58
C GLU A 476 -14.15 -12.95 -0.43
N GLN A 477 -13.26 -11.99 -0.72
CA GLN A 477 -12.76 -11.05 0.28
C GLN A 477 -12.77 -9.65 -0.29
N ASN A 478 -13.76 -8.87 0.11
CA ASN A 478 -14.02 -7.55 -0.40
C ASN A 478 -13.67 -6.49 0.63
N PHE A 479 -13.18 -5.36 0.15
CA PHE A 479 -12.76 -4.24 0.98
C PHE A 479 -13.39 -2.95 0.49
N TYR A 480 -13.91 -2.16 1.44
CA TYR A 480 -14.57 -0.90 1.17
C TYR A 480 -13.97 0.19 2.04
N ARG A 481 -13.84 1.38 1.49
CA ARG A 481 -13.41 2.58 2.20
C ARG A 481 -14.22 3.76 1.71
N GLU A 482 -14.93 4.41 2.61
CA GLU A 482 -15.65 5.65 2.36
C GLU A 482 -15.03 6.75 3.22
N SER A 483 -14.73 7.91 2.62
CA SER A 483 -14.19 9.03 3.39
C SER A 483 -14.82 10.36 3.01
N PHE A 484 -14.85 11.25 3.99
CA PHE A 484 -15.25 12.65 3.83
C PHE A 484 -14.24 13.54 4.51
N GLU A 485 -13.83 14.58 3.81
CA GLU A 485 -12.84 15.56 4.25
C GLU A 485 -13.33 16.98 4.00
N ILE A 486 -13.07 17.89 4.93
CA ILE A 486 -13.33 19.32 4.80
C ILE A 486 -12.25 20.11 5.52
N GLY A 487 -11.80 21.21 4.92
CA GLY A 487 -10.85 22.13 5.53
C GLY A 487 -11.13 23.60 5.22
N TYR A 488 -10.55 24.46 6.04
CA TYR A 488 -10.66 25.91 5.93
C TYR A 488 -9.30 26.55 6.25
N ASP A 489 -8.88 27.48 5.39
CA ASP A 489 -7.66 28.25 5.51
C ASP A 489 -7.98 29.73 5.71
N TYR A 490 -7.17 30.39 6.55
CA TYR A 490 -7.27 31.82 6.82
C TYR A 490 -5.90 32.45 6.98
N SER A 491 -5.57 33.43 6.12
CA SER A 491 -4.31 34.19 6.21
C SER A 491 -4.48 35.50 6.96
N LEU A 492 -3.59 35.77 7.91
CA LEU A 492 -3.60 36.96 8.77
C LEU A 492 -2.22 37.62 8.80
N ASP A 493 -2.15 38.88 8.36
CA ASP A 493 -0.95 39.69 8.48
C ASP A 493 -0.96 40.49 9.77
N TRP A 494 0.11 40.39 10.57
CA TRP A 494 0.30 41.16 11.78
C TRP A 494 1.71 41.81 11.77
N GLY A 495 1.81 42.99 11.21
CA GLY A 495 3.08 43.71 11.06
C GLY A 495 4.00 43.03 10.05
N SER A 496 5.12 42.50 10.52
CA SER A 496 6.07 41.71 9.72
C SER A 496 5.86 40.19 9.84
N VAL A 497 4.78 39.77 10.46
CA VAL A 497 4.45 38.34 10.66
C VAL A 497 3.20 38.01 9.87
N THR A 498 3.26 36.98 9.07
CA THR A 498 2.09 36.39 8.43
C THR A 498 1.77 35.06 9.08
N HIS A 499 0.50 34.84 9.44
CA HIS A 499 -0.05 33.60 9.93
C HIS A 499 -0.96 32.97 8.88
N ASP A 500 -0.65 31.78 8.41
CA ASP A 500 -1.50 30.98 7.57
C ASP A 500 -2.12 29.85 8.42
N LEU A 501 -3.35 30.09 8.88
CA LEU A 501 -4.09 29.21 9.79
C LEU A 501 -4.87 28.19 8.96
N HIS A 502 -4.82 26.93 9.38
CA HIS A 502 -5.58 25.82 8.80
C HIS A 502 -6.34 25.05 9.88
N ILE A 503 -7.58 24.67 9.55
CA ILE A 503 -8.38 23.72 10.31
C ILE A 503 -9.01 22.70 9.35
N GLY A 504 -8.85 21.41 9.66
CA GLY A 504 -9.42 20.32 8.89
C GLY A 504 -10.18 19.30 9.72
N TYR A 505 -11.14 18.64 9.11
CA TYR A 505 -11.90 17.52 9.66
C TYR A 505 -11.97 16.41 8.62
N HIS A 506 -11.67 15.18 9.02
CA HIS A 506 -11.74 13.99 8.18
C HIS A 506 -12.43 12.86 8.93
N MET A 507 -13.28 12.14 8.22
CA MET A 507 -13.97 10.93 8.70
C MET A 507 -13.80 9.84 7.64
N GLU A 508 -13.49 8.64 8.11
CA GLU A 508 -13.29 7.46 7.25
C GLU A 508 -13.98 6.24 7.88
N GLU A 509 -14.67 5.47 7.08
CA GLU A 509 -15.16 4.14 7.43
C GLU A 509 -14.52 3.10 6.51
N ILE A 510 -13.97 2.05 7.10
CA ILE A 510 -13.35 0.92 6.41
C ILE A 510 -14.13 -0.34 6.76
N GLU A 511 -14.43 -1.17 5.76
CA GLU A 511 -15.10 -2.46 5.93
C GLU A 511 -14.33 -3.57 5.21
N GLU A 512 -14.23 -4.74 5.84
CA GLU A 512 -13.93 -6.02 5.20
C GLU A 512 -15.19 -6.87 5.16
N PHE A 513 -15.48 -7.43 4.00
CA PHE A 513 -16.45 -8.50 3.81
C PHE A 513 -15.71 -9.76 3.42
N LEU A 514 -15.94 -10.87 4.16
CA LEU A 514 -15.33 -12.17 3.89
C LEU A 514 -16.42 -13.24 3.80
N LEU A 515 -16.45 -13.94 2.67
CA LEU A 515 -17.28 -15.12 2.48
C LEU A 515 -16.41 -16.27 1.97
N ARG A 516 -16.44 -17.38 2.67
CA ARG A 516 -15.75 -18.62 2.28
C ARG A 516 -16.72 -19.76 2.12
N SER A 517 -16.50 -20.57 1.10
CA SER A 517 -17.27 -21.78 0.87
C SER A 517 -16.39 -22.89 0.30
N SER A 518 -16.77 -24.13 0.57
CA SER A 518 -16.10 -25.27 -0.04
C SER A 518 -16.52 -25.45 -1.47
N ASN A 519 -15.57 -25.82 -2.30
CA ASN A 519 -15.83 -26.36 -3.62
C ASN A 519 -16.07 -27.89 -3.48
N GLY A 520 -17.32 -28.29 -3.60
CA GLY A 520 -17.73 -29.64 -3.28
C GLY A 520 -17.46 -30.02 -1.82
N TRP A 521 -16.90 -31.21 -1.59
CA TRP A 521 -16.54 -31.74 -0.26
C TRP A 521 -15.25 -31.10 0.32
N GLY A 522 -14.67 -30.07 -0.33
CA GLY A 522 -13.41 -29.52 0.08
C GLY A 522 -12.25 -30.52 -0.10
N SER A 523 -11.38 -30.66 0.90
CA SER A 523 -10.31 -31.66 0.87
C SER A 523 -10.85 -33.04 1.23
N ILE A 524 -10.51 -34.05 0.42
CA ILE A 524 -10.82 -35.45 0.69
C ILE A 524 -9.51 -36.23 0.83
N GLU A 525 -9.37 -37.01 1.87
CA GLU A 525 -8.18 -37.83 2.11
C GLU A 525 -8.54 -39.27 2.46
N TYR A 526 -7.66 -40.21 2.05
CA TYR A 526 -7.64 -41.54 2.54
C TYR A 526 -6.73 -41.59 3.75
N GLY A 527 -7.31 -41.98 4.87
CA GLY A 527 -6.63 -42.12 6.14
C GLY A 527 -6.97 -43.43 6.78
N GLY A 528 -6.61 -43.60 8.00
CA GLY A 528 -7.03 -44.74 8.81
C GLY A 528 -6.80 -44.36 10.23
N GLY A 529 -7.74 -44.63 11.06
CA GLY A 529 -7.62 -44.35 12.48
C GLY A 529 -8.85 -44.81 13.24
N THR A 530 -8.72 -44.88 14.57
CA THR A 530 -9.84 -45.03 15.45
C THR A 530 -10.19 -43.64 15.94
N LEU A 531 -11.39 -43.19 15.70
CA LEU A 531 -11.90 -41.95 16.25
C LEU A 531 -12.50 -42.28 17.63
N ASN A 532 -11.86 -41.72 18.65
CA ASN A 532 -12.41 -41.64 20.00
C ASN A 532 -13.30 -40.40 20.06
N THR A 533 -14.56 -40.57 19.83
CA THR A 533 -15.54 -39.49 19.97
C THR A 533 -16.06 -39.41 21.38
N ASP A 534 -16.62 -38.29 21.79
CA ASP A 534 -17.46 -38.17 22.98
C ASP A 534 -18.77 -39.00 22.85
N TYR A 535 -18.91 -39.74 21.73
CA TYR A 535 -19.94 -40.74 21.49
C TYR A 535 -19.48 -42.07 22.06
N ASP A 536 -20.36 -42.83 22.66
CA ASP A 536 -20.11 -44.07 23.41
C ASP A 536 -19.42 -45.21 22.63
N GLU A 537 -19.05 -45.06 21.36
CA GLU A 537 -18.43 -46.07 20.53
C GLU A 537 -17.26 -45.57 19.70
N ASP A 538 -16.08 -46.20 19.84
CA ASP A 538 -14.94 -46.01 18.95
C ASP A 538 -15.27 -46.66 17.60
N PHE A 539 -14.99 -45.93 16.49
CA PHE A 539 -15.12 -46.51 15.15
C PHE A 539 -13.85 -46.26 14.29
N ASN A 540 -13.62 -47.23 13.41
CA ASN A 540 -12.55 -47.10 12.41
C ASN A 540 -13.07 -46.36 11.20
N TRP A 541 -12.34 -45.34 10.75
CA TRP A 541 -12.62 -44.58 9.54
C TRP A 541 -11.54 -44.81 8.50
N PHE A 542 -11.88 -44.66 7.20
CA PHE A 542 -11.00 -44.86 6.06
C PHE A 542 -10.91 -43.61 5.19
N PHE A 543 -11.98 -42.84 5.05
CA PHE A 543 -11.96 -41.56 4.35
C PHE A 543 -12.43 -40.46 5.26
N ARG A 544 -11.84 -39.27 5.04
CA ARG A 544 -12.23 -38.04 5.70
C ARG A 544 -12.40 -36.94 4.65
N ALA A 545 -13.48 -36.16 4.74
CA ALA A 545 -13.69 -34.95 3.97
C ALA A 545 -13.76 -33.74 4.91
N LEU A 546 -13.28 -32.58 4.41
CA LEU A 546 -13.13 -31.34 5.17
C LEU A 546 -13.89 -30.18 4.50
N PRO A 547 -15.22 -30.21 4.42
CA PRO A 547 -15.96 -29.05 3.90
C PRO A 547 -16.02 -27.92 4.93
N PHE A 548 -15.97 -26.67 4.47
CA PHE A 548 -16.26 -25.53 5.33
C PHE A 548 -17.74 -25.45 5.67
N GLN A 549 -18.04 -25.19 6.94
CA GLN A 549 -19.42 -25.14 7.43
C GLN A 549 -19.58 -24.19 8.61
N THR A 550 -20.78 -23.61 8.74
CA THR A 550 -21.16 -22.73 9.85
C THR A 550 -22.05 -23.35 10.87
N SER A 551 -22.79 -24.39 10.49
CA SER A 551 -23.62 -25.19 11.36
C SER A 551 -23.96 -26.50 10.66
N LEU A 552 -24.31 -27.55 11.42
CA LEU A 552 -24.74 -28.82 10.87
C LEU A 552 -25.88 -28.64 9.86
N GLY A 553 -25.58 -28.91 8.56
CA GLY A 553 -26.55 -28.85 7.47
C GLY A 553 -26.43 -27.64 6.55
N SER A 554 -25.51 -26.72 6.80
CA SER A 554 -25.22 -25.57 5.93
C SER A 554 -23.74 -25.50 5.56
N TYR A 555 -23.39 -25.61 4.29
CA TYR A 555 -22.02 -25.61 3.80
C TYR A 555 -21.64 -24.23 3.29
N GLY A 556 -20.75 -23.58 4.02
CA GLY A 556 -20.27 -22.24 3.79
C GLY A 556 -20.27 -21.43 5.08
N VAL A 557 -19.33 -20.54 5.21
CA VAL A 557 -19.25 -19.63 6.36
C VAL A 557 -20.20 -18.47 6.09
N PRO A 558 -21.03 -18.00 7.07
CA PRO A 558 -21.80 -16.78 6.84
C PRO A 558 -20.85 -15.62 6.53
N PRO A 559 -21.33 -14.63 5.78
CA PRO A 559 -20.53 -13.42 5.56
C PRO A 559 -20.07 -12.82 6.89
N ILE A 560 -18.76 -12.61 6.98
CA ILE A 560 -18.11 -12.03 8.15
C ILE A 560 -17.71 -10.61 7.80
N ARG A 561 -17.91 -9.69 8.72
CA ARG A 561 -17.56 -8.27 8.52
C ARG A 561 -16.72 -7.74 9.66
N SER A 562 -15.76 -6.91 9.33
CA SER A 562 -14.93 -6.17 10.27
C SER A 562 -14.91 -4.71 9.85
N TYR A 563 -14.94 -3.78 10.82
CA TYR A 563 -15.07 -2.35 10.50
C TYR A 563 -14.08 -1.52 11.31
N VAL A 564 -13.68 -0.39 10.74
CA VAL A 564 -12.98 0.68 11.46
C VAL A 564 -13.63 2.01 11.11
N GLU A 565 -13.95 2.79 12.13
CA GLU A 565 -14.35 4.17 11.97
C GLU A 565 -13.21 5.05 12.50
N THR A 566 -12.71 5.95 11.67
CA THR A 566 -11.63 6.88 12.00
C THR A 566 -12.14 8.31 11.90
N THR A 567 -11.83 9.14 12.91
CA THR A 567 -12.08 10.58 12.86
C THR A 567 -10.78 11.31 13.14
N ASN A 568 -10.48 12.31 12.31
CA ASN A 568 -9.29 13.14 12.44
C ASN A 568 -9.68 14.62 12.48
N ILE A 569 -8.98 15.41 13.30
CA ILE A 569 -9.08 16.88 13.36
C ILE A 569 -7.67 17.43 13.30
N GLU A 570 -7.41 18.29 12.34
CA GLU A 570 -6.11 18.97 12.22
C GLU A 570 -6.21 20.46 12.42
N LEU A 571 -5.19 21.00 13.10
CA LEU A 571 -4.98 22.43 13.29
C LEU A 571 -3.53 22.73 12.96
N ASN A 572 -3.30 23.73 12.13
CA ASN A 572 -1.95 24.13 11.73
C ASN A 572 -1.85 25.65 11.61
N ASP A 573 -0.72 26.20 11.99
CA ASP A 573 -0.32 27.59 11.75
C ASP A 573 1.06 27.60 11.10
N THR A 574 1.15 28.12 9.88
CA THR A 574 2.41 28.39 9.22
C THR A 574 2.72 29.89 9.39
N ILE A 575 3.74 30.17 10.20
CA ILE A 575 4.13 31.52 10.62
C ILE A 575 5.37 31.94 9.83
N THR A 576 5.24 32.94 8.98
CA THR A 576 6.37 33.53 8.27
C THR A 576 6.78 34.83 8.93
N TRP A 577 8.06 34.94 9.33
CA TRP A 577 8.65 36.10 9.97
C TRP A 577 10.07 36.41 9.43
N ASN A 578 10.19 37.40 8.58
CA ASN A 578 11.42 37.67 7.82
C ASN A 578 11.95 36.39 7.12
N ASP A 579 13.19 36.00 7.44
CA ASP A 579 13.87 34.83 6.88
C ASP A 579 13.52 33.51 7.62
N TRP A 580 12.52 33.52 8.48
CA TRP A 580 12.10 32.36 9.27
C TRP A 580 10.68 31.94 8.92
N THR A 581 10.50 30.64 8.75
CA THR A 581 9.18 30.02 8.66
C THR A 581 9.04 28.98 9.79
N PHE A 582 8.00 29.11 10.59
CA PHE A 582 7.66 28.14 11.63
C PHE A 582 6.37 27.43 11.24
N ASN A 583 6.36 26.13 11.35
CA ASN A 583 5.16 25.31 11.22
C ASN A 583 4.79 24.77 12.62
N VAL A 584 3.61 25.09 13.10
CA VAL A 584 3.12 24.66 14.40
C VAL A 584 1.75 24.03 14.24
N GLY A 585 1.69 22.72 14.32
CA GLY A 585 0.45 21.99 14.10
C GLY A 585 0.22 20.86 15.07
N VAL A 586 -1.00 20.38 15.08
CA VAL A 586 -1.41 19.20 15.82
C VAL A 586 -2.50 18.46 15.07
N LEU A 587 -2.36 17.16 14.97
CA LEU A 587 -3.39 16.24 14.47
C LEU A 587 -3.95 15.46 15.66
N PHE A 588 -5.26 15.43 15.80
CA PHE A 588 -6.00 14.60 16.75
C PHE A 588 -6.69 13.49 16.00
N SER A 589 -6.56 12.26 16.47
CA SER A 589 -7.20 11.10 15.83
C SER A 589 -7.97 10.27 16.84
N GLU A 590 -9.06 9.68 16.38
CA GLU A 590 -9.85 8.69 17.13
C GLU A 590 -10.13 7.50 16.22
N ASP A 591 -9.83 6.28 16.68
CA ASP A 591 -10.14 5.03 15.98
C ASP A 591 -11.12 4.19 16.81
N GLN A 592 -12.20 3.72 16.18
CA GLN A 592 -13.12 2.76 16.77
C GLN A 592 -13.10 1.46 15.96
N LEU A 593 -12.59 0.40 16.56
CA LEU A 593 -12.54 -0.93 15.96
C LEU A 593 -13.81 -1.72 16.26
N TYR A 594 -14.40 -2.35 15.26
CA TYR A 594 -15.56 -3.23 15.40
C TYR A 594 -15.26 -4.61 14.82
N GLY A 595 -15.76 -5.61 15.52
CA GLY A 595 -15.80 -7.00 15.07
C GLY A 595 -17.24 -7.49 14.92
N GLN A 596 -17.34 -8.77 14.62
CA GLN A 596 -18.61 -9.48 14.51
C GLN A 596 -18.55 -10.74 15.38
N GLY A 597 -19.68 -11.17 15.96
CA GLY A 597 -19.82 -12.42 16.69
C GLY A 597 -20.12 -12.27 18.18
N LEU A 598 -20.06 -11.08 18.72
CA LEU A 598 -20.41 -10.79 20.10
C LEU A 598 -21.53 -9.74 20.21
N LYS A 599 -22.22 -9.76 21.34
CA LYS A 599 -23.19 -8.75 21.73
C LYS A 599 -22.91 -8.30 23.16
N VAL A 600 -23.05 -7.02 23.42
CA VAL A 600 -22.81 -6.44 24.76
C VAL A 600 -23.79 -7.05 25.77
N ASN A 601 -23.26 -7.67 26.83
CA ASN A 601 -24.01 -8.17 27.97
C ASN A 601 -23.27 -7.81 29.28
N LYS A 602 -23.73 -6.76 29.93
CA LYS A 602 -23.12 -6.25 31.18
C LYS A 602 -23.26 -7.17 32.39
N ALA A 603 -24.06 -8.24 32.30
CA ALA A 603 -24.18 -9.23 33.34
C ALA A 603 -23.04 -10.24 33.34
N ASN A 604 -22.39 -10.41 32.19
CA ASN A 604 -21.22 -11.26 32.01
C ASN A 604 -19.94 -10.59 32.51
N LEU A 605 -18.98 -11.37 32.95
CA LEU A 605 -17.68 -10.88 33.41
C LEU A 605 -16.89 -10.23 32.26
N SER A 606 -16.96 -10.83 31.06
CA SER A 606 -16.39 -10.29 29.82
C SER A 606 -17.07 -9.00 29.34
N GLY A 607 -18.30 -8.75 29.75
CA GLY A 607 -19.17 -7.70 29.22
C GLY A 607 -19.86 -8.06 27.91
N PHE A 608 -19.71 -9.31 27.43
CA PHE A 608 -20.24 -9.80 26.16
C PHE A 608 -20.94 -11.15 26.31
N GLU A 609 -21.71 -11.52 25.30
CA GLU A 609 -22.20 -12.87 25.05
C GLU A 609 -22.00 -13.22 23.56
N THR A 610 -21.83 -14.46 23.22
CA THR A 610 -21.69 -14.93 21.84
C THR A 610 -22.97 -14.66 21.06
N SER A 611 -22.85 -14.02 19.92
CA SER A 611 -23.98 -13.65 19.05
C SER A 611 -23.49 -13.57 17.59
N PRO A 612 -23.46 -14.72 16.87
CA PRO A 612 -22.98 -14.75 15.48
C PRO A 612 -23.66 -13.70 14.59
N GLY A 613 -22.90 -13.05 13.71
CA GLY A 613 -23.39 -12.03 12.79
C GLY A 613 -23.62 -10.64 13.40
N THR A 614 -23.42 -10.45 14.70
CA THR A 614 -23.68 -9.17 15.36
C THR A 614 -22.44 -8.29 15.40
N LYS A 615 -22.51 -7.06 14.81
CA LYS A 615 -21.45 -6.01 14.94
C LYS A 615 -21.34 -5.57 16.40
N TYR A 616 -20.11 -5.53 16.93
CA TYR A 616 -19.86 -5.08 18.30
C TYR A 616 -18.59 -4.22 18.37
N PRO A 617 -18.54 -3.22 19.29
CA PRO A 617 -17.34 -2.44 19.53
C PRO A 617 -16.27 -3.28 20.24
N MET A 618 -15.08 -3.40 19.66
CA MET A 618 -13.96 -4.16 20.21
C MET A 618 -13.04 -3.28 21.05
N HIS A 619 -12.57 -2.18 20.46
CA HIS A 619 -11.60 -1.31 21.08
C HIS A 619 -11.74 0.10 20.54
N LYS A 620 -11.58 1.09 21.42
CA LYS A 620 -11.60 2.51 21.08
C LYS A 620 -10.31 3.16 21.53
N ILE A 621 -9.65 3.86 20.60
CA ILE A 621 -8.51 4.73 20.88
C ILE A 621 -9.02 6.17 20.74
N SER A 622 -9.05 6.91 21.84
CA SER A 622 -9.68 8.22 21.87
C SER A 622 -8.78 9.34 21.40
N PHE A 623 -9.34 10.50 21.09
CA PHE A 623 -8.57 11.71 20.73
C PHE A 623 -7.50 12.08 21.78
N SER A 624 -7.75 11.86 23.06
CA SER A 624 -6.79 12.13 24.14
C SER A 624 -5.55 11.24 24.07
N ASP A 625 -5.68 10.06 23.45
CA ASP A 625 -4.63 9.05 23.39
C ASP A 625 -3.76 9.22 22.12
N MET A 626 -4.31 9.92 21.11
CA MET A 626 -3.64 10.14 19.82
C MET A 626 -3.50 11.64 19.50
N ILE A 627 -2.75 12.35 20.31
CA ILE A 627 -2.36 13.75 20.06
C ILE A 627 -1.01 13.75 19.32
N GLN A 628 -0.99 14.31 18.12
CA GLN A 628 0.13 14.24 17.18
C GLN A 628 0.71 15.63 16.91
N PRO A 629 1.64 16.13 17.73
CA PRO A 629 2.31 17.40 17.46
C PRO A 629 3.16 17.33 16.18
N ARG A 630 3.13 18.43 15.42
CA ARG A 630 3.88 18.68 14.20
C ARG A 630 4.58 20.04 14.34
N LEU A 631 5.88 20.02 14.49
CA LEU A 631 6.65 21.24 14.76
C LEU A 631 7.78 21.33 13.74
N GLY A 632 7.84 22.41 12.99
CA GLY A 632 8.86 22.65 12.00
C GLY A 632 9.41 24.06 12.07
N VAL A 633 10.66 24.22 11.66
CA VAL A 633 11.30 25.53 11.47
C VAL A 633 12.22 25.47 10.26
N THR A 634 12.13 26.50 9.43
CA THR A 634 13.06 26.76 8.33
C THR A 634 13.67 28.15 8.50
N TRP A 635 14.95 28.27 8.23
CA TRP A 635 15.70 29.50 8.25
C TRP A 635 16.43 29.70 6.93
N ASP A 636 16.00 30.68 6.17
CA ASP A 636 16.60 31.11 4.89
C ASP A 636 17.69 32.13 5.19
N PHE A 637 18.89 31.63 5.53
CA PHE A 637 20.01 32.50 5.96
C PHE A 637 20.74 33.13 4.78
N SER A 638 20.41 32.78 3.55
CA SER A 638 20.77 33.46 2.32
C SER A 638 19.76 33.16 1.21
N ASP A 639 19.79 33.90 0.12
CA ASP A 639 18.93 33.73 -1.06
C ASP A 639 19.04 32.32 -1.70
N THR A 640 20.09 31.57 -1.40
CA THR A 640 20.38 30.26 -2.00
C THR A 640 20.55 29.15 -0.99
N MET A 641 20.46 29.41 0.30
CA MET A 641 20.71 28.40 1.34
C MET A 641 19.69 28.50 2.46
N SER A 642 19.13 27.36 2.82
CA SER A 642 18.26 27.23 3.98
C SER A 642 18.72 26.11 4.92
N ALA A 643 18.32 26.22 6.19
CA ALA A 643 18.45 25.17 7.18
C ALA A 643 17.07 24.90 7.79
N PHE A 644 16.77 23.63 8.06
CA PHE A 644 15.51 23.25 8.64
C PHE A 644 15.65 22.21 9.75
N ALA A 645 14.67 22.21 10.65
CA ALA A 645 14.51 21.17 11.65
C ALA A 645 13.02 20.86 11.84
N ASN A 646 12.70 19.60 12.13
CA ASN A 646 11.33 19.15 12.32
C ASN A 646 11.23 18.11 13.44
N PHE A 647 10.12 18.14 14.15
CA PHE A 647 9.67 17.10 15.06
C PHE A 647 8.23 16.73 14.71
N ALA A 648 7.98 15.43 14.55
CA ALA A 648 6.65 14.92 14.29
C ALA A 648 6.37 13.64 15.08
N ARG A 649 5.17 13.52 15.67
CA ARG A 649 4.66 12.26 16.22
C ARG A 649 3.58 11.72 15.32
N TYR A 650 3.61 10.41 15.04
CA TYR A 650 2.63 9.70 14.22
C TYR A 650 2.01 8.57 15.02
N TYR A 651 0.71 8.37 14.82
CA TYR A 651 -0.03 7.19 15.28
C TYR A 651 -0.59 6.46 14.06
N PRO A 652 0.14 5.48 13.52
CA PRO A 652 -0.35 4.67 12.40
C PRO A 652 -1.68 4.00 12.74
N SER A 653 -2.55 3.82 11.75
CA SER A 653 -3.87 3.21 11.96
C SER A 653 -3.75 1.77 12.44
N ALA A 654 -4.53 1.41 13.47
CA ALA A 654 -4.64 0.05 14.00
C ALA A 654 -5.65 -0.82 13.24
N SER A 655 -6.00 -0.46 12.02
CA SER A 655 -7.12 -1.04 11.24
C SER A 655 -7.04 -2.56 11.07
N SER A 656 -5.84 -3.13 10.92
CA SER A 656 -5.65 -4.57 10.74
C SER A 656 -6.15 -5.41 11.93
N LEU A 657 -6.22 -4.83 13.12
CA LEU A 657 -6.71 -5.51 14.32
C LEU A 657 -8.23 -5.71 14.32
N ALA A 658 -8.99 -4.91 13.58
CA ALA A 658 -10.43 -5.11 13.44
C ALA A 658 -10.75 -6.52 12.91
N ARG A 659 -10.00 -6.94 11.89
CA ARG A 659 -10.13 -8.30 11.34
C ARG A 659 -9.45 -9.37 12.21
N ALA A 660 -8.25 -9.11 12.72
CA ALA A 660 -7.44 -10.09 13.44
C ALA A 660 -8.03 -10.49 14.79
N ALA A 661 -8.83 -9.62 15.41
CA ALA A 661 -9.45 -9.85 16.71
C ALA A 661 -10.95 -10.16 16.63
N SER A 662 -11.60 -10.05 15.45
CA SER A 662 -13.02 -10.30 15.28
C SER A 662 -13.39 -11.76 15.64
N TRP A 663 -14.50 -11.94 16.38
CA TRP A 663 -14.90 -13.24 16.91
C TRP A 663 -15.33 -14.20 15.79
N ASP A 664 -16.27 -13.80 14.92
CA ASP A 664 -16.78 -14.67 13.86
C ASP A 664 -15.75 -14.99 12.78
N ARG A 665 -14.80 -14.09 12.54
CA ARG A 665 -13.80 -14.29 11.48
C ARG A 665 -13.00 -15.58 11.64
N ASN A 666 -12.76 -15.93 12.86
CA ASN A 666 -11.92 -17.06 13.21
C ASN A 666 -12.75 -18.29 13.67
N LEU A 667 -14.08 -18.18 13.68
CA LEU A 667 -15.01 -19.27 13.89
C LEU A 667 -15.25 -20.01 12.56
N HIS A 668 -14.18 -20.32 11.80
CA HIS A 668 -14.30 -21.27 10.71
C HIS A 668 -14.61 -22.63 11.31
N THR A 669 -15.83 -23.06 11.15
CA THR A 669 -16.15 -24.44 11.48
C THR A 669 -15.78 -25.27 10.27
N THR A 670 -14.66 -25.97 10.37
CA THR A 670 -14.37 -27.08 9.48
C THR A 670 -15.15 -28.29 10.03
N ILE A 671 -15.97 -28.92 9.21
CA ILE A 671 -16.51 -30.19 9.56
C ILE A 671 -15.58 -31.28 9.06
N GLU A 672 -15.21 -32.18 9.95
CA GLU A 672 -14.57 -33.42 9.61
C GLU A 672 -15.66 -34.49 9.43
N VAL A 673 -15.87 -34.90 8.19
CA VAL A 673 -16.86 -35.97 7.87
C VAL A 673 -16.10 -37.25 7.61
N TYR A 674 -16.46 -38.30 8.34
CA TYR A 674 -15.78 -39.57 8.31
C TYR A 674 -16.62 -40.64 7.60
N PHE A 675 -15.93 -41.53 6.85
CA PHE A 675 -16.56 -42.56 6.04
C PHE A 675 -15.83 -43.90 6.23
N ASP A 676 -16.56 -45.00 6.02
CA ASP A 676 -16.01 -46.34 6.02
C ASP A 676 -15.18 -46.64 4.75
N GLU A 677 -14.67 -47.90 4.65
CA GLU A 677 -13.89 -48.38 3.50
C GLU A 677 -14.65 -48.38 2.17
N SER A 678 -15.96 -48.36 2.21
CA SER A 678 -16.86 -48.30 1.03
C SER A 678 -17.36 -46.90 0.72
N GLY A 679 -16.93 -45.88 1.48
CA GLY A 679 -17.37 -44.50 1.37
C GLY A 679 -18.72 -44.20 2.02
N ASN A 680 -19.29 -45.11 2.83
CA ASN A 680 -20.52 -44.80 3.55
C ASN A 680 -20.25 -43.88 4.73
N PHE A 681 -21.17 -42.95 4.97
CA PHE A 681 -21.10 -42.00 6.08
C PHE A 681 -21.06 -42.73 7.43
N LEU A 682 -20.14 -42.35 8.31
CA LEU A 682 -20.02 -42.86 9.67
C LEU A 682 -20.40 -41.78 10.70
N ALA A 683 -19.71 -40.66 10.67
CA ALA A 683 -19.88 -39.58 11.63
C ALA A 683 -19.42 -38.23 11.05
N ALA A 684 -19.78 -37.14 11.73
CA ALA A 684 -19.24 -35.83 11.46
C ALA A 684 -18.91 -35.13 12.77
N GLU A 685 -17.75 -34.47 12.80
CA GLU A 685 -17.32 -33.68 13.95
C GLU A 685 -17.12 -32.21 13.50
N GLU A 686 -17.67 -31.30 14.27
CA GLU A 686 -17.45 -29.90 14.09
C GLU A 686 -16.18 -29.49 14.83
N ARG A 687 -15.19 -28.99 14.10
CA ARG A 687 -13.99 -28.41 14.67
C ARG A 687 -14.04 -26.89 14.52
N ALA A 688 -14.53 -26.22 15.56
CA ALA A 688 -14.44 -24.79 15.65
C ALA A 688 -13.01 -24.40 16.02
N SER A 689 -12.32 -23.68 15.15
CA SER A 689 -11.12 -22.95 15.54
C SER A 689 -11.54 -21.56 16.00
N SER A 690 -11.65 -21.33 17.30
CA SER A 690 -11.94 -20.00 17.80
C SER A 690 -10.63 -19.21 17.97
N SER A 691 -10.57 -18.02 17.44
CA SER A 691 -9.41 -17.16 17.59
C SER A 691 -9.77 -15.69 17.82
N GLY A 692 -11.02 -15.38 18.14
CA GLY A 692 -11.40 -14.05 18.63
C GLY A 692 -10.51 -13.64 19.81
N LYS A 693 -10.05 -12.39 19.82
CA LYS A 693 -9.10 -11.87 20.80
C LYS A 693 -9.70 -10.69 21.54
N LEU A 694 -9.31 -10.54 22.80
CA LEU A 694 -9.66 -9.39 23.61
C LEU A 694 -8.48 -8.41 23.65
N PHE A 695 -8.77 -7.16 23.98
CA PHE A 695 -7.76 -6.12 24.17
C PHE A 695 -7.48 -5.93 25.67
N GLN A 696 -6.22 -5.81 26.04
CA GLN A 696 -5.82 -5.40 27.39
C GLN A 696 -6.41 -4.01 27.68
N LYS A 697 -6.86 -3.81 28.90
CA LYS A 697 -7.40 -2.50 29.34
C LYS A 697 -6.26 -1.50 29.50
N GLY A 698 -6.47 -0.28 28.97
CA GLY A 698 -5.54 0.84 29.18
C GLY A 698 -4.22 0.72 28.39
N ILE A 699 -4.21 -0.06 27.30
CA ILE A 699 -3.06 -0.05 26.38
C ILE A 699 -2.95 1.30 25.68
N GLU A 700 -1.72 1.80 25.56
CA GLU A 700 -1.40 3.01 24.81
C GLU A 700 -1.19 2.67 23.32
N PRO A 701 -1.63 3.53 22.39
CA PRO A 701 -1.46 3.26 20.98
C PRO A 701 0.01 3.35 20.56
N ARG A 702 0.41 2.46 19.64
CA ARG A 702 1.72 2.51 18.99
C ARG A 702 1.95 3.89 18.38
N HIS A 703 3.11 4.46 18.63
CA HIS A 703 3.50 5.75 18.03
C HIS A 703 4.91 5.72 17.47
N ILE A 704 5.17 6.67 16.57
CA ILE A 704 6.49 6.91 16.00
C ILE A 704 6.84 8.39 16.21
N ASP A 705 7.95 8.64 16.91
CA ASP A 705 8.55 9.96 17.04
C ASP A 705 9.63 10.13 15.97
N GLU A 706 9.57 11.23 15.23
CA GLU A 706 10.51 11.56 14.18
C GLU A 706 11.19 12.90 14.45
N TYR A 707 12.51 12.90 14.25
CA TYR A 707 13.37 14.08 14.38
C TYR A 707 14.15 14.25 13.08
N ILE A 708 14.12 15.45 12.52
CA ILE A 708 14.83 15.79 11.29
C ILE A 708 15.63 17.07 11.51
N ILE A 709 16.83 17.10 10.95
CA ILE A 709 17.63 18.30 10.78
C ILE A 709 18.32 18.25 9.42
N GLY A 710 18.32 19.35 8.69
CA GLY A 710 18.90 19.37 7.37
C GLY A 710 19.09 20.78 6.83
N GLY A 711 19.47 20.85 5.57
CA GLY A 711 19.59 22.09 4.82
C GLY A 711 19.56 21.84 3.32
N THR A 712 19.23 22.88 2.59
CA THR A 712 19.21 22.95 1.13
C THR A 712 20.21 24.01 0.64
N TRP A 713 20.74 23.80 -0.53
CA TRP A 713 21.64 24.73 -1.17
C TRP A 713 21.42 24.75 -2.67
N GLU A 714 20.98 25.87 -3.20
CA GLU A 714 20.95 26.17 -4.64
C GLU A 714 22.37 26.60 -5.06
N VAL A 715 23.18 25.62 -5.48
CA VAL A 715 24.58 25.83 -5.87
C VAL A 715 24.68 26.73 -7.10
N SER A 716 23.68 26.64 -7.98
CA SER A 716 23.48 27.47 -9.15
C SER A 716 22.03 27.36 -9.61
N ASP A 717 21.60 28.18 -10.55
CA ASP A 717 20.27 28.16 -11.19
C ASP A 717 19.88 26.78 -11.76
N ARG A 718 20.82 25.86 -11.84
CA ARG A 718 20.67 24.52 -12.45
C ARG A 718 20.99 23.37 -11.51
N LEU A 719 21.61 23.61 -10.38
CA LEU A 719 22.04 22.57 -9.43
C LEU A 719 21.55 22.91 -8.03
N SER A 720 20.72 22.04 -7.54
CA SER A 720 20.18 22.11 -6.20
C SER A 720 20.59 20.88 -5.38
N THR A 721 20.84 21.06 -4.11
CA THR A 721 21.27 19.97 -3.22
C THR A 721 20.54 20.03 -1.89
N ARG A 722 20.31 18.88 -1.29
CA ARG A 722 19.76 18.72 0.06
C ARG A 722 20.59 17.70 0.84
N ALA A 723 20.82 18.00 2.10
CA ALA A 723 21.42 17.08 3.06
C ALA A 723 20.59 17.06 4.33
N HIS A 724 20.31 15.88 4.87
CA HIS A 724 19.59 15.79 6.12
C HIS A 724 20.00 14.57 6.94
N TYR A 725 19.80 14.68 8.25
CA TYR A 725 19.74 13.57 9.20
C TYR A 725 18.31 13.38 9.66
N ARG A 726 17.84 12.13 9.71
CA ARG A 726 16.52 11.75 10.21
C ARG A 726 16.65 10.61 11.19
N ARG A 727 15.94 10.73 12.32
CA ARG A 727 15.78 9.67 13.31
C ARG A 727 14.31 9.38 13.54
N ARG A 728 13.94 8.09 13.57
CA ARG A 728 12.61 7.60 13.96
C ARG A 728 12.72 6.63 15.11
N GLU A 729 11.79 6.75 16.06
CA GLU A 729 11.68 5.90 17.24
C GLU A 729 10.24 5.40 17.35
N ALA A 730 9.99 4.11 17.09
CA ALA A 730 8.68 3.51 17.30
C ALA A 730 8.63 2.84 18.66
N ARG A 731 7.54 3.10 19.40
CA ARG A 731 7.31 2.64 20.78
C ARG A 731 5.87 2.19 20.96
N ASP A 732 5.60 1.62 22.13
CA ASP A 732 4.27 1.14 22.55
C ASP A 732 3.68 0.11 21.58
N MET A 733 4.52 -0.82 21.15
CA MET A 733 4.17 -1.89 20.23
C MET A 733 3.16 -2.85 20.87
N TRP A 734 2.25 -3.35 20.08
CA TRP A 734 1.26 -4.32 20.50
C TRP A 734 1.58 -5.71 19.95
N GLU A 735 1.20 -6.74 20.72
CA GLU A 735 1.35 -8.13 20.33
C GLU A 735 0.14 -8.93 20.81
N ASP A 736 -0.28 -9.94 20.08
CA ASP A 736 -1.20 -10.93 20.59
C ASP A 736 -0.44 -11.91 21.50
N THR A 737 -0.53 -11.69 22.78
CA THR A 737 0.22 -12.43 23.77
C THR A 737 -0.63 -13.53 24.40
N TRP A 738 -0.06 -14.74 24.49
CA TRP A 738 -0.73 -15.82 25.17
C TRP A 738 -0.77 -15.57 26.68
N ASN A 739 -1.96 -15.60 27.28
CA ASN A 739 -2.15 -15.28 28.70
C ASN A 739 -1.29 -16.15 29.63
N TRP A 740 -1.14 -17.41 29.33
CA TRP A 740 -0.32 -18.33 30.11
C TRP A 740 1.18 -18.03 30.08
N ALA A 741 1.66 -17.33 29.08
CA ALA A 741 3.05 -16.87 29.04
C ALA A 741 3.36 -15.85 30.14
N ARG A 742 2.33 -15.21 30.69
CA ARG A 742 2.39 -14.21 31.76
C ARG A 742 2.37 -14.81 33.17
N GLU A 743 2.02 -16.09 33.30
CA GLU A 743 1.97 -16.77 34.62
C GLU A 743 3.36 -17.02 35.21
N GLY A 744 4.42 -16.76 34.44
CA GLY A 744 5.76 -16.63 34.97
C GLY A 744 6.36 -17.93 35.50
N TYR A 745 6.25 -19.02 34.78
CA TYR A 745 6.98 -20.24 35.17
C TYR A 745 8.49 -20.04 35.05
N SER A 746 9.14 -20.04 36.20
CA SER A 746 10.59 -19.91 36.29
C SER A 746 11.28 -21.18 35.76
N CYS A 747 12.16 -21.06 34.78
CA CYS A 747 13.04 -22.17 34.36
C CYS A 747 13.98 -22.66 35.49
N THR A 748 14.15 -21.89 36.55
CA THR A 748 14.89 -22.32 37.74
C THR A 748 14.09 -23.32 38.56
N ALA A 749 12.79 -23.19 38.62
CA ALA A 749 11.90 -24.08 39.35
C ALA A 749 11.43 -25.28 38.50
N GLU A 750 11.16 -25.06 37.21
CA GLU A 750 10.68 -26.08 36.26
C GLU A 750 11.47 -25.97 34.94
N PRO A 751 12.73 -26.46 34.89
CA PRO A 751 13.61 -26.26 33.76
C PRO A 751 13.14 -26.91 32.45
N ASP A 752 12.35 -27.97 32.55
CA ASP A 752 11.82 -28.75 31.42
C ASP A 752 10.41 -28.33 31.00
N ARG A 753 9.84 -27.31 31.66
CA ARG A 753 8.48 -26.88 31.31
C ARG A 753 8.50 -25.99 30.07
N PHE A 754 7.62 -26.32 29.14
CA PHE A 754 7.39 -25.52 27.92
C PHE A 754 7.07 -24.06 28.27
N GLY A 755 7.82 -23.14 27.68
CA GLY A 755 7.58 -21.70 27.89
C GLY A 755 8.09 -21.17 29.24
N CYS A 756 8.93 -21.91 29.97
CA CYS A 756 9.53 -21.41 31.20
C CYS A 756 10.36 -20.15 30.95
N MET A 757 10.40 -19.25 31.91
CA MET A 757 11.16 -18.01 31.84
C MET A 757 12.43 -18.05 32.67
N PRO A 758 13.60 -17.60 32.13
CA PRO A 758 14.79 -17.37 32.93
C PRO A 758 14.55 -16.25 33.95
N ALA A 759 15.36 -16.28 35.02
CA ALA A 759 15.37 -15.20 36.00
C ALA A 759 15.61 -13.83 35.29
N GLY A 760 14.77 -12.87 35.57
CA GLY A 760 14.82 -11.53 34.96
C GLY A 760 14.09 -11.36 33.60
N TRP A 761 13.43 -12.41 33.11
CA TRP A 761 12.65 -12.39 31.87
C TRP A 761 11.13 -12.53 32.10
N ALA A 762 10.66 -12.47 33.34
CA ALA A 762 9.22 -12.47 33.60
C ALA A 762 8.57 -11.30 32.86
N PRO A 763 7.41 -11.50 32.22
CA PRO A 763 6.64 -10.40 31.63
C PRO A 763 6.42 -9.34 32.71
N GLU A 764 6.58 -8.07 32.39
CA GLU A 764 6.30 -6.98 33.31
C GLU A 764 4.78 -6.90 33.60
N GLU A 765 3.97 -7.50 32.74
CA GLU A 765 2.55 -7.58 32.91
C GLU A 765 2.07 -8.83 33.63
N PRO A 766 1.18 -8.69 34.61
CA PRO A 766 0.67 -9.82 35.34
C PRO A 766 -0.21 -10.71 34.43
N TYR A 767 -0.25 -11.99 34.76
CA TYR A 767 -1.28 -12.92 34.31
C TYR A 767 -2.67 -12.32 34.59
N ILE A 768 -3.57 -12.41 33.63
CA ILE A 768 -4.94 -11.88 33.72
C ILE A 768 -5.90 -13.07 33.89
N PRO A 769 -6.28 -13.47 35.15
CA PRO A 769 -7.13 -14.62 35.39
C PRO A 769 -8.48 -14.57 34.68
N GLU A 770 -9.04 -13.34 34.59
CA GLU A 770 -10.35 -13.11 33.95
C GLU A 770 -10.41 -13.53 32.48
N LEU A 771 -9.27 -13.63 31.82
CA LEU A 771 -9.25 -14.07 30.42
C LEU A 771 -9.61 -15.54 30.25
N ASP A 772 -9.25 -16.37 31.20
CA ASP A 772 -9.66 -17.77 31.19
C ASP A 772 -11.17 -17.91 31.50
N ASP A 773 -11.68 -17.03 32.39
CA ASP A 773 -13.10 -16.93 32.65
C ASP A 773 -13.87 -16.40 31.43
N TYR A 774 -13.34 -15.41 30.72
CA TYR A 774 -13.94 -14.91 29.48
C TYR A 774 -13.98 -16.01 28.40
N ARG A 775 -12.90 -16.79 28.28
CA ARG A 775 -12.88 -17.95 27.37
C ARG A 775 -13.96 -18.97 27.70
N ALA A 776 -14.18 -19.27 28.97
CA ALA A 776 -15.26 -20.16 29.41
C ALA A 776 -16.64 -19.56 29.12
N GLU A 777 -16.79 -18.24 29.18
CA GLU A 777 -18.06 -17.51 29.01
C GLU A 777 -18.44 -17.26 27.55
N ILE A 778 -17.52 -16.86 26.73
CA ILE A 778 -17.77 -16.43 25.34
C ILE A 778 -16.98 -17.22 24.29
N GLY A 779 -16.20 -18.21 24.68
CA GLY A 779 -15.27 -18.89 23.78
C GLY A 779 -14.06 -18.01 23.43
N GLY A 780 -13.48 -18.23 22.29
CA GLY A 780 -12.32 -17.46 21.83
C GLY A 780 -10.99 -18.12 22.21
N SER A 781 -9.89 -17.41 21.91
CA SER A 781 -8.54 -17.85 22.24
C SER A 781 -8.11 -17.29 23.61
N SER A 782 -7.07 -17.90 24.18
CA SER A 782 -6.40 -17.33 25.36
C SER A 782 -5.41 -16.22 25.02
N PHE A 783 -5.39 -15.72 23.78
CA PHE A 783 -4.56 -14.61 23.35
C PHE A 783 -5.24 -13.26 23.60
N VAL A 784 -4.43 -12.29 23.97
CA VAL A 784 -4.82 -10.93 24.26
C VAL A 784 -3.94 -10.00 23.47
N ILE A 785 -4.54 -9.03 22.82
CA ILE A 785 -3.80 -7.93 22.24
C ILE A 785 -3.35 -7.00 23.37
N ALA A 786 -2.06 -6.98 23.62
CA ALA A 786 -1.46 -6.31 24.75
C ALA A 786 -0.26 -5.47 24.34
N GLN A 787 0.03 -4.44 25.11
CA GLN A 787 1.24 -3.64 24.96
C GLN A 787 2.47 -4.44 25.39
N VAL A 788 3.54 -4.30 24.63
CA VAL A 788 4.83 -4.95 24.90
C VAL A 788 5.85 -3.88 25.32
N PRO A 789 6.11 -3.70 26.62
CA PRO A 789 6.87 -2.53 27.12
C PRO A 789 8.31 -2.42 26.62
N ARG A 790 8.92 -3.53 26.21
CA ARG A 790 10.32 -3.57 25.72
C ARG A 790 10.45 -3.59 24.21
N ALA A 791 9.32 -3.60 23.51
CA ALA A 791 9.33 -3.59 22.07
C ALA A 791 9.70 -2.21 21.54
N TYR A 792 10.63 -2.16 20.60
CA TYR A 792 11.07 -0.93 19.98
C TYR A 792 11.62 -1.16 18.58
N THR A 793 11.56 -0.12 17.76
CA THR A 793 12.37 0.00 16.55
C THR A 793 12.98 1.40 16.48
N ASP A 794 14.26 1.47 16.08
CA ASP A 794 14.99 2.71 15.86
C ASP A 794 15.55 2.74 14.43
N TYR A 795 15.35 3.86 13.76
CA TYR A 795 15.89 4.12 12.44
C TYR A 795 16.67 5.44 12.43
N ASP A 796 17.88 5.38 11.92
CA ASP A 796 18.75 6.54 11.68
C ASP A 796 19.11 6.60 10.21
N GLU A 797 19.06 7.79 9.58
CA GLU A 797 19.53 7.98 8.20
C GLU A 797 20.29 9.30 8.04
N ILE A 798 21.26 9.30 7.16
CA ILE A 798 21.87 10.49 6.56
C ILE A 798 21.65 10.38 5.06
N SER A 799 20.97 11.37 4.46
CA SER A 799 20.71 11.43 3.04
C SER A 799 21.37 12.64 2.41
N LEU A 800 21.95 12.44 1.22
CA LEU A 800 22.51 13.47 0.36
C LEU A 800 21.80 13.36 -0.98
N GLU A 801 21.26 14.46 -1.46
CA GLU A 801 20.47 14.53 -2.68
C GLU A 801 20.97 15.68 -3.53
N ALA A 802 21.04 15.48 -4.84
CA ALA A 802 21.42 16.48 -5.80
C ALA A 802 20.57 16.36 -7.06
N GLU A 803 19.99 17.44 -7.46
CA GLU A 803 19.21 17.57 -8.68
C GLU A 803 19.88 18.59 -9.59
N TRP A 804 20.08 18.18 -10.83
CA TRP A 804 20.73 19.01 -11.82
C TRP A 804 19.91 19.07 -13.10
N GLN A 805 19.42 20.25 -13.42
CA GLN A 805 18.56 20.55 -14.57
C GLN A 805 19.31 21.37 -15.62
N GLY A 806 19.30 20.93 -16.86
CA GLY A 806 19.87 21.67 -17.98
C GLY A 806 18.84 21.84 -19.11
N ASP A 807 19.20 22.57 -20.16
CA ASP A 807 18.28 22.86 -21.27
C ASP A 807 17.76 21.62 -22.01
N ARG A 808 18.46 20.49 -21.93
CA ARG A 808 18.16 19.23 -22.63
C ARG A 808 18.43 17.98 -21.77
N TRP A 809 18.62 18.13 -20.51
CA TRP A 809 18.95 17.02 -19.66
C TRP A 809 18.53 17.28 -18.22
N TYR A 810 18.22 16.20 -17.57
CA TYR A 810 17.87 16.14 -16.17
C TYR A 810 18.68 15.04 -15.50
N LEU A 811 19.17 15.28 -14.30
CA LEU A 811 19.90 14.29 -13.51
C LEU A 811 19.54 14.42 -12.05
N MET A 812 19.11 13.32 -11.45
CA MET A 812 18.92 13.17 -10.03
C MET A 812 19.90 12.16 -9.46
N ALA A 813 20.59 12.53 -8.39
CA ALA A 813 21.47 11.64 -7.63
C ALA A 813 21.09 11.65 -6.14
N SER A 814 20.99 10.50 -5.53
CA SER A 814 20.77 10.40 -4.09
C SER A 814 21.60 9.27 -3.46
N TYR A 815 22.16 9.58 -2.31
CA TYR A 815 22.83 8.59 -1.47
C TYR A 815 22.27 8.65 -0.06
N THR A 816 21.84 7.49 0.45
CA THR A 816 21.34 7.34 1.82
C THR A 816 22.17 6.30 2.56
N TRP A 817 22.76 6.73 3.67
CA TRP A 817 23.27 5.82 4.67
C TRP A 817 22.20 5.64 5.75
N SER A 818 21.89 4.39 6.11
CA SER A 818 20.87 4.13 7.11
C SER A 818 21.23 2.98 8.04
N LYS A 819 20.57 2.96 9.19
CA LYS A 819 20.65 1.91 10.19
C LYS A 819 19.27 1.68 10.79
N TYR A 820 18.74 0.46 10.68
CA TYR A 820 17.44 0.07 11.22
C TYR A 820 17.60 -1.13 12.16
N ARG A 821 17.20 -0.97 13.41
CA ARG A 821 17.33 -1.99 14.42
C ARG A 821 16.22 -1.95 15.45
N GLY A 822 16.07 -3.04 16.19
CA GLY A 822 15.05 -3.19 17.22
C GLY A 822 14.92 -4.64 17.63
N ASN A 823 13.85 -4.90 18.36
CA ASN A 823 13.47 -6.23 18.81
C ASN A 823 12.02 -6.57 18.49
N PHE A 824 11.34 -5.70 17.76
CA PHE A 824 9.97 -5.91 17.31
C PHE A 824 9.94 -5.87 15.77
N ASP A 825 9.46 -6.92 15.14
CA ASP A 825 9.70 -7.20 13.73
C ASP A 825 8.41 -7.59 13.01
N GLN A 826 7.51 -6.68 12.88
CA GLN A 826 6.33 -6.90 12.04
C GLN A 826 6.70 -7.31 10.60
N ASP A 827 7.84 -6.83 10.13
CA ASP A 827 8.38 -7.11 8.79
C ASP A 827 9.40 -8.24 8.72
N ASN A 828 9.90 -8.72 9.84
CA ASN A 828 11.05 -9.63 9.82
C ASN A 828 10.71 -11.09 9.57
N ALA A 829 9.43 -11.42 9.53
CA ALA A 829 9.05 -12.76 9.14
C ALA A 829 9.34 -13.00 7.66
N THR A 830 10.56 -13.40 7.38
CA THR A 830 10.93 -13.83 6.04
C THR A 830 10.15 -15.06 5.57
N TYR A 831 9.46 -15.73 6.49
CA TYR A 831 8.80 -17.01 6.26
C TYR A 831 7.30 -16.91 6.07
N SER A 832 6.60 -16.04 6.77
CA SER A 832 5.15 -15.91 6.64
C SER A 832 4.73 -14.52 6.20
N ASN A 833 3.74 -14.48 5.35
CA ASN A 833 3.04 -13.29 4.94
C ASN A 833 2.03 -12.93 6.03
N ASP A 834 2.51 -12.52 7.20
CA ASP A 834 1.60 -11.98 8.19
C ASP A 834 1.28 -10.52 7.82
N PHE A 835 0.07 -10.32 7.32
CA PHE A 835 -0.48 -9.02 6.96
C PHE A 835 -0.89 -8.18 8.17
N ASN A 836 -0.46 -8.53 9.35
CA ASN A 836 -0.86 -7.87 10.56
C ASN A 836 0.20 -6.85 10.98
N THR A 837 -0.04 -5.58 10.67
CA THR A 837 0.90 -4.49 10.95
C THR A 837 1.10 -4.17 12.42
N PHE A 838 0.23 -4.61 13.31
CA PHE A 838 0.24 -4.21 14.71
C PHE A 838 0.73 -5.28 15.66
N ILE A 839 0.57 -6.53 15.32
CA ILE A 839 1.10 -7.65 16.10
C ILE A 839 2.27 -8.26 15.34
N GLY A 840 3.26 -8.71 16.04
CA GLY A 840 4.45 -9.29 15.44
C GLY A 840 4.14 -10.56 14.65
N SER A 841 5.16 -11.10 13.99
CA SER A 841 5.00 -12.29 13.19
C SER A 841 4.46 -13.46 14.00
N SER A 842 3.38 -14.05 13.53
CA SER A 842 2.72 -15.18 14.15
C SER A 842 3.60 -16.41 14.40
N LEU A 843 4.70 -16.58 13.65
CA LEU A 843 5.61 -17.69 13.82
C LEU A 843 6.57 -17.56 15.00
N ILE A 844 7.01 -16.35 15.30
CA ILE A 844 8.06 -16.09 16.30
C ILE A 844 7.66 -15.14 17.41
N SER A 845 6.47 -14.57 17.37
CA SER A 845 6.01 -13.53 18.30
C SER A 845 4.67 -13.85 18.98
N ASP A 846 4.40 -15.10 19.27
CA ASP A 846 3.15 -15.53 19.91
C ASP A 846 3.10 -15.36 21.43
N GLY A 847 3.94 -14.53 22.00
CA GLY A 847 3.93 -14.18 23.41
C GLY A 847 4.35 -15.30 24.38
N ARG A 848 5.10 -16.29 23.95
CA ARG A 848 5.48 -17.44 24.78
C ARG A 848 6.79 -17.24 25.56
N GLY A 849 6.86 -16.22 26.38
CA GLY A 849 7.91 -16.05 27.37
C GLY A 849 9.31 -15.79 26.79
N ARG A 850 10.35 -16.42 27.39
CA ARG A 850 11.76 -16.24 26.99
C ARG A 850 12.00 -16.33 25.50
N MET A 851 11.29 -17.18 24.81
CA MET A 851 11.55 -17.48 23.42
C MET A 851 11.17 -16.32 22.50
N LEU A 852 10.24 -15.49 22.93
CA LEU A 852 9.84 -14.29 22.22
C LEU A 852 10.97 -13.29 22.08
N TRP A 853 11.80 -13.15 23.14
CA TRP A 853 12.80 -12.09 23.23
C TRP A 853 14.23 -12.57 23.06
N ASN A 854 14.49 -13.87 23.14
CA ASN A 854 15.83 -14.40 23.08
C ASN A 854 16.44 -14.17 21.69
N MET A 855 17.57 -13.48 21.64
CA MET A 855 18.28 -13.11 20.40
C MET A 855 17.50 -12.25 19.41
N LYS A 856 16.34 -11.72 19.78
CA LYS A 856 15.49 -10.91 18.91
C LYS A 856 15.99 -9.50 18.69
N ASP A 857 16.78 -8.95 19.62
CA ASP A 857 17.40 -7.63 19.49
C ASP A 857 18.52 -7.64 18.45
N GLY A 858 18.39 -6.83 17.41
CA GLY A 858 19.37 -6.80 16.33
C GLY A 858 18.99 -5.87 15.17
N LYS A 859 19.49 -6.22 13.99
CA LYS A 859 19.17 -5.52 12.75
C LYS A 859 17.86 -6.04 12.21
N LEU A 860 16.96 -5.13 11.88
CA LEU A 860 15.68 -5.45 11.28
C LEU A 860 15.81 -5.59 9.75
N ARG A 861 14.85 -6.24 9.11
CA ARG A 861 14.93 -6.56 7.69
C ARG A 861 15.13 -5.34 6.78
N GLY A 862 14.57 -4.20 7.11
CA GLY A 862 14.77 -2.92 6.41
C GLY A 862 16.16 -2.29 6.61
N ASP A 863 17.08 -2.93 7.35
CA ASP A 863 18.45 -2.42 7.54
C ASP A 863 19.29 -2.61 6.28
N ARG A 864 19.33 -1.60 5.43
CA ARG A 864 20.17 -1.52 4.23
C ARG A 864 21.11 -0.32 4.35
N PRO A 865 22.33 -0.51 4.84
CA PRO A 865 23.24 0.60 5.18
C PRO A 865 23.54 1.56 4.05
N HIS A 866 23.55 1.11 2.82
CA HIS A 866 23.87 1.96 1.67
C HIS A 866 22.81 1.80 0.59
N LEU A 867 22.25 2.92 0.17
CA LEU A 867 21.34 3.05 -0.95
C LEU A 867 21.80 4.21 -1.83
N LEU A 868 22.13 3.92 -3.08
CA LEU A 868 22.50 4.90 -4.09
C LEU A 868 21.52 4.80 -5.27
N LYS A 869 20.94 5.91 -5.66
CA LYS A 869 20.14 6.04 -6.87
C LYS A 869 20.69 7.17 -7.73
N LEU A 870 20.75 6.90 -9.03
CA LEU A 870 21.14 7.87 -10.04
C LEU A 870 20.20 7.68 -11.23
N TYR A 871 19.44 8.71 -11.59
CA TYR A 871 18.58 8.65 -12.77
C TYR A 871 18.50 9.99 -13.48
N GLY A 872 18.21 9.92 -14.76
CA GLY A 872 18.08 11.11 -15.58
C GLY A 872 17.88 10.79 -17.04
N TYR A 873 17.73 11.84 -17.84
CA TYR A 873 17.56 11.72 -19.27
C TYR A 873 18.35 12.81 -20.02
N TYR A 874 18.55 12.57 -21.31
CA TYR A 874 19.15 13.52 -22.23
C TYR A 874 18.35 13.58 -23.54
N GLU A 875 17.95 14.78 -23.94
CA GLU A 875 17.28 15.05 -25.21
C GLU A 875 18.28 15.23 -26.33
N LEU A 876 18.20 14.35 -27.32
CA LEU A 876 19.06 14.36 -28.49
C LEU A 876 18.55 15.33 -29.57
N PRO A 877 19.45 15.95 -30.38
CA PRO A 877 19.05 16.96 -31.36
C PRO A 877 18.08 16.48 -32.47
N TRP A 878 17.90 15.19 -32.62
CA TRP A 878 17.02 14.57 -33.64
C TRP A 878 15.68 14.09 -33.06
N ASN A 879 15.16 14.73 -32.00
CA ASN A 879 13.90 14.45 -31.35
C ASN A 879 13.87 13.04 -30.70
N ALA A 880 14.99 12.59 -30.17
CA ALA A 880 15.06 11.39 -29.36
C ALA A 880 15.42 11.71 -27.92
N VAL A 881 15.03 10.83 -27.00
CA VAL A 881 15.37 10.92 -25.56
C VAL A 881 16.06 9.63 -25.18
N VAL A 882 17.14 9.75 -24.39
CA VAL A 882 17.80 8.62 -23.73
C VAL A 882 17.64 8.80 -22.23
N GLY A 883 17.00 7.86 -21.58
CA GLY A 883 16.82 7.81 -20.14
C GLY A 883 17.62 6.67 -19.50
N ALA A 884 18.00 6.85 -18.23
CA ALA A 884 18.69 5.83 -17.47
C ALA A 884 18.27 5.89 -15.98
N TYR A 885 18.23 4.71 -15.34
CA TYR A 885 18.08 4.56 -13.90
C TYR A 885 19.13 3.57 -13.39
N ALA A 886 19.94 3.97 -12.44
CA ALA A 886 20.94 3.13 -11.79
C ALA A 886 20.69 3.06 -10.29
N LEU A 887 20.74 1.84 -9.75
CA LEU A 887 20.52 1.52 -8.36
C LEU A 887 21.69 0.70 -7.81
N TYR A 888 22.12 1.02 -6.60
CA TYR A 888 22.87 0.14 -5.72
C TYR A 888 22.25 0.17 -4.34
N GLN A 889 21.97 -1.01 -3.76
CA GLN A 889 21.52 -1.12 -2.37
C GLN A 889 22.18 -2.31 -1.67
N SER A 890 22.54 -2.12 -0.41
CA SER A 890 23.02 -3.20 0.44
C SER A 890 21.99 -4.33 0.55
N GLY A 891 22.46 -5.57 0.69
CA GLY A 891 21.58 -6.69 1.00
C GLY A 891 20.81 -6.48 2.30
N HIS A 892 19.72 -7.18 2.49
CA HIS A 892 18.95 -7.15 3.74
C HIS A 892 19.48 -8.17 4.76
N PRO A 893 19.33 -7.93 6.07
CA PRO A 893 19.74 -8.88 7.09
C PRO A 893 18.82 -10.10 7.14
N TRP A 894 19.36 -11.22 7.62
CA TRP A 894 18.64 -12.43 7.98
C TRP A 894 19.40 -13.19 9.06
N GLU A 895 18.82 -14.20 9.66
CA GLU A 895 19.38 -15.04 10.72
C GLU A 895 18.84 -16.46 10.63
N THR A 896 19.48 -17.39 11.35
CA THR A 896 19.04 -18.80 11.44
C THR A 896 17.92 -18.94 12.48
N TRP A 897 16.90 -19.71 12.13
CA TRP A 897 15.80 -20.11 13.01
C TRP A 897 15.83 -21.62 13.25
N ASP A 898 15.53 -22.04 14.47
CA ASP A 898 15.54 -23.45 14.87
C ASP A 898 14.42 -23.72 15.87
N GLY A 899 13.61 -24.78 15.62
CA GLY A 899 12.60 -25.25 16.54
C GLY A 899 13.13 -26.23 17.59
N SER A 900 14.29 -26.84 17.36
CA SER A 900 14.84 -27.90 18.21
C SER A 900 15.63 -27.40 19.41
N ILE A 901 16.13 -26.17 19.41
CA ILE A 901 17.03 -25.60 20.44
C ILE A 901 16.44 -25.70 21.86
N TYR A 902 15.16 -25.64 21.99
CA TYR A 902 14.45 -25.66 23.27
C TYR A 902 13.65 -26.93 23.51
N GLY A 903 13.85 -27.98 22.72
CA GLY A 903 13.15 -29.26 22.86
C GLY A 903 11.69 -29.23 22.43
N TYR A 904 11.32 -28.31 21.55
CA TYR A 904 9.95 -28.15 21.05
C TYR A 904 9.69 -28.89 19.75
N SER A 905 8.42 -29.06 19.43
CA SER A 905 7.99 -29.56 18.12
C SER A 905 8.44 -28.61 17.00
N SER A 906 8.56 -29.14 15.79
CA SER A 906 8.96 -28.38 14.59
C SER A 906 8.05 -27.17 14.27
N SER A 907 6.88 -27.08 14.91
CA SER A 907 5.95 -25.95 14.77
C SER A 907 6.34 -24.71 15.58
N THR A 908 7.37 -24.80 16.44
CA THR A 908 7.74 -23.70 17.35
C THR A 908 9.14 -23.20 17.02
N ILE A 909 9.25 -22.35 16.04
CA ILE A 909 10.51 -21.82 15.51
C ILE A 909 10.99 -20.61 16.33
N ARG A 910 12.31 -20.48 16.55
CA ARG A 910 12.94 -19.40 17.32
C ARG A 910 14.27 -18.98 16.71
N TYR A 911 14.74 -17.80 17.04
CA TYR A 911 16.06 -17.34 16.68
C TYR A 911 17.14 -18.26 17.27
N ALA A 912 17.98 -18.83 16.42
CA ALA A 912 19.14 -19.63 16.80
C ALA A 912 20.42 -18.80 16.92
N GLU A 913 20.38 -17.60 16.39
CA GLU A 913 21.47 -16.61 16.44
C GLU A 913 20.86 -15.19 16.52
N PRO A 914 21.62 -14.15 16.88
CA PRO A 914 21.09 -12.80 17.00
C PRO A 914 20.41 -12.31 15.71
N ALA A 915 19.29 -11.59 15.85
CA ALA A 915 18.52 -11.04 14.75
C ALA A 915 19.42 -10.23 13.80
N GLY A 916 19.32 -10.53 12.50
CA GLY A 916 20.09 -9.86 11.45
C GLY A 916 21.61 -10.06 11.54
N SER A 917 22.08 -11.18 12.12
CA SER A 917 23.51 -11.51 12.20
C SER A 917 24.16 -11.77 10.84
N ARG A 918 23.36 -12.17 9.86
CA ARG A 918 23.76 -12.42 8.47
C ARG A 918 23.21 -11.34 7.54
N ARG A 919 23.65 -11.35 6.28
CA ARG A 919 23.17 -10.40 5.24
C ARG A 919 23.21 -11.07 3.87
N THR A 920 22.20 -10.80 3.03
CA THR A 920 22.19 -11.18 1.62
C THR A 920 23.24 -10.36 0.84
N ASP A 921 23.50 -10.76 -0.39
CA ASP A 921 24.30 -9.96 -1.31
C ASP A 921 23.65 -8.60 -1.60
N ALA A 922 24.48 -7.64 -1.98
CA ALA A 922 24.00 -6.34 -2.43
C ALA A 922 23.35 -6.46 -3.82
N HIS A 923 22.27 -5.72 -4.04
CA HIS A 923 21.64 -5.63 -5.34
C HIS A 923 22.06 -4.35 -6.06
N TYR A 924 22.37 -4.47 -7.35
CA TYR A 924 22.61 -3.36 -8.26
C TYR A 924 21.89 -3.59 -9.58
N GLN A 925 21.37 -2.51 -10.16
CA GLN A 925 20.58 -2.56 -11.39
C GLN A 925 20.87 -1.33 -12.24
N LEU A 926 20.87 -1.49 -13.54
CA LEU A 926 20.87 -0.43 -14.53
C LEU A 926 19.73 -0.68 -15.50
N ASP A 927 18.85 0.31 -15.64
CA ASP A 927 17.78 0.31 -16.64
C ASP A 927 18.02 1.44 -17.63
N LEU A 928 17.74 1.20 -18.90
CA LEU A 928 17.93 2.16 -19.98
C LEU A 928 16.64 2.33 -20.79
N ASN A 929 16.39 3.56 -21.23
CA ASN A 929 15.29 3.93 -22.12
C ASN A 929 15.85 4.62 -23.38
N TYR A 930 15.26 4.30 -24.53
CA TYR A 930 15.41 5.09 -25.75
C TYR A 930 14.05 5.38 -26.34
N THR A 931 13.74 6.65 -26.55
CA THR A 931 12.48 7.12 -27.14
C THR A 931 12.78 7.99 -28.37
N GLN A 932 12.15 7.68 -29.52
CA GLN A 932 12.25 8.43 -30.76
C GLN A 932 10.90 9.00 -31.16
N ASN A 933 10.83 10.32 -31.30
CA ASN A 933 9.63 11.03 -31.74
C ASN A 933 9.72 11.41 -33.23
N PHE A 934 8.62 11.21 -33.95
CA PHE A 934 8.43 11.59 -35.33
C PHE A 934 7.21 12.50 -35.43
N TYR A 935 7.46 13.79 -35.61
CA TYR A 935 6.42 14.82 -35.69
C TYR A 935 5.97 15.02 -37.13
N PHE A 936 4.67 15.23 -37.40
CA PHE A 936 4.10 15.50 -38.70
C PHE A 936 2.78 16.29 -38.64
N GLY A 937 2.27 16.71 -39.81
CA GLY A 937 1.11 17.58 -39.91
C GLY A 937 1.47 19.06 -39.75
N ALA A 938 0.47 19.92 -39.87
CA ALA A 938 0.67 21.36 -39.67
C ALA A 938 0.98 21.65 -38.21
N ASN A 939 2.03 22.45 -37.95
CA ASN A 939 2.49 22.79 -36.59
C ASN A 939 2.86 21.60 -35.71
N ASN A 940 3.36 20.49 -36.31
CA ASN A 940 3.73 19.28 -35.57
C ASN A 940 2.58 18.68 -34.72
N ARG A 941 1.34 18.85 -35.15
CA ARG A 941 0.14 18.45 -34.40
C ARG A 941 0.07 16.96 -34.07
N TYR A 942 0.71 16.12 -34.89
CA TYR A 942 0.68 14.68 -34.72
C TYR A 942 2.09 14.18 -34.44
N ALA A 943 2.21 13.18 -33.59
CA ALA A 943 3.45 12.49 -33.35
C ALA A 943 3.29 10.96 -33.33
N VAL A 944 4.28 10.27 -33.87
CA VAL A 944 4.51 8.85 -33.62
C VAL A 944 5.76 8.75 -32.75
N GLN A 945 5.63 8.05 -31.62
CA GLN A 945 6.72 7.77 -30.70
C GLN A 945 7.01 6.27 -30.72
N LEU A 946 8.27 5.91 -30.87
CA LEU A 946 8.77 4.54 -30.70
C LEU A 946 9.66 4.54 -29.44
N ARG A 947 9.43 3.59 -28.55
CA ARG A 947 10.14 3.45 -27.28
C ARG A 947 10.69 2.05 -27.11
N ALA A 948 11.88 1.95 -26.52
CA ALA A 948 12.52 0.72 -26.11
C ALA A 948 13.06 0.88 -24.67
N ASP A 949 12.64 0.02 -23.77
CA ASP A 949 13.10 -0.04 -22.37
C ASP A 949 13.87 -1.34 -22.16
N LEU A 950 15.11 -1.26 -21.69
CA LEU A 950 15.93 -2.39 -21.33
C LEU A 950 16.16 -2.36 -19.81
N TYR A 951 15.47 -3.25 -19.10
CA TYR A 951 15.58 -3.38 -17.65
C TYR A 951 16.68 -4.36 -17.26
N ASN A 952 17.33 -4.08 -16.12
CA ASN A 952 18.38 -4.88 -15.54
C ASN A 952 19.48 -5.27 -16.55
N VAL A 953 20.11 -4.28 -17.17
CA VAL A 953 21.13 -4.45 -18.23
C VAL A 953 22.22 -5.46 -17.83
N PHE A 954 22.62 -5.48 -16.55
CA PHE A 954 23.66 -6.37 -16.03
C PHE A 954 23.18 -7.78 -15.72
N ASP A 955 21.89 -8.03 -15.83
CA ASP A 955 21.26 -9.32 -15.51
C ASP A 955 21.54 -9.79 -14.07
N ASN A 956 21.54 -8.86 -13.13
CA ASN A 956 21.81 -9.15 -11.72
C ASN A 956 20.55 -9.69 -11.02
N GLN A 957 20.51 -11.00 -10.82
CA GLN A 957 19.40 -11.72 -10.21
C GLN A 957 19.67 -12.00 -8.73
N THR A 958 20.02 -10.98 -7.96
CA THR A 958 20.29 -11.11 -6.51
C THR A 958 19.11 -11.77 -5.79
N GLY A 959 19.41 -12.80 -4.98
CA GLY A 959 18.41 -13.50 -4.18
C GLY A 959 18.03 -12.74 -2.91
N TYR A 960 16.76 -12.83 -2.52
CA TYR A 960 16.22 -12.27 -1.28
C TYR A 960 15.22 -13.24 -0.63
N ASN A 961 14.69 -12.93 0.55
CA ASN A 961 13.80 -13.83 1.32
C ASN A 961 14.44 -15.18 1.58
N ILE A 962 15.57 -15.18 2.28
CA ILE A 962 16.33 -16.40 2.59
C ILE A 962 15.50 -17.35 3.46
N GLU A 963 15.53 -18.67 3.16
CA GLU A 963 14.96 -19.70 4.03
C GLU A 963 15.75 -19.76 5.37
N PRO A 964 15.17 -19.32 6.49
CA PRO A 964 15.91 -19.18 7.74
C PRO A 964 15.91 -20.46 8.59
N ILE A 965 15.05 -21.43 8.31
CA ILE A 965 14.82 -22.60 9.17
C ILE A 965 15.89 -23.66 8.90
N ILE A 966 16.73 -23.97 9.91
CA ILE A 966 17.91 -24.82 9.75
C ILE A 966 17.61 -26.24 9.23
N ASN A 967 16.43 -26.78 9.53
CA ASN A 967 16.03 -28.12 9.09
C ASN A 967 15.11 -28.10 7.87
N ALA A 968 14.81 -26.94 7.29
CA ALA A 968 14.04 -26.84 6.07
C ALA A 968 14.86 -27.23 4.84
N ALA A 969 14.20 -27.82 3.85
CA ALA A 969 14.80 -27.98 2.54
C ALA A 969 15.10 -26.58 1.96
N GLY A 970 16.33 -26.35 1.53
CA GLY A 970 16.77 -25.05 1.02
C GLY A 970 17.21 -24.05 2.09
N TYR A 971 17.50 -24.49 3.32
CA TYR A 971 18.08 -23.63 4.34
C TYR A 971 19.25 -22.79 3.80
N GLY A 972 19.20 -21.49 4.03
CA GLY A 972 20.20 -20.54 3.58
C GLY A 972 20.12 -20.16 2.11
N THR A 973 19.14 -20.69 1.35
CA THR A 973 18.92 -20.31 -0.05
C THR A 973 17.83 -19.26 -0.19
N PRO A 974 17.92 -18.35 -1.18
CA PRO A 974 16.87 -17.41 -1.48
C PRO A 974 15.59 -18.11 -1.97
N ARG A 975 14.46 -17.59 -1.59
CA ARG A 975 13.15 -18.00 -2.09
C ARG A 975 12.68 -17.16 -3.28
N ASN A 976 13.16 -15.92 -3.35
CA ASN A 976 12.83 -14.97 -4.38
C ASN A 976 14.10 -14.35 -4.94
N TYR A 977 14.04 -13.92 -6.17
CA TYR A 977 15.14 -13.28 -6.89
C TYR A 977 14.62 -12.05 -7.62
N TYR A 978 15.46 -11.02 -7.78
CA TYR A 978 15.16 -9.91 -8.66
C TYR A 978 15.03 -10.37 -10.10
N ASN A 979 14.12 -9.74 -10.84
CA ASN A 979 13.82 -10.12 -12.23
C ASN A 979 15.07 -10.04 -13.12
N PRO A 980 15.21 -10.97 -14.08
CA PRO A 980 16.31 -10.98 -15.04
C PRO A 980 16.24 -9.77 -16.00
N ARG A 981 17.25 -9.64 -16.85
CA ARG A 981 17.24 -8.65 -17.93
C ARG A 981 16.09 -8.91 -18.88
N ARG A 982 15.34 -7.84 -19.22
CA ARG A 982 14.20 -7.91 -20.13
C ARG A 982 14.08 -6.64 -20.98
N LEU A 983 13.55 -6.80 -22.20
CA LEU A 983 13.30 -5.72 -23.15
C LEU A 983 11.79 -5.52 -23.33
N GLN A 984 11.35 -4.26 -23.30
CA GLN A 984 9.98 -3.87 -23.66
C GLN A 984 10.04 -2.89 -24.83
N LEU A 985 9.09 -2.99 -25.75
CA LEU A 985 8.95 -2.09 -26.90
C LEU A 985 7.56 -1.46 -26.90
N ALA A 986 7.47 -0.18 -27.22
CA ALA A 986 6.19 0.53 -27.35
C ALA A 986 6.13 1.39 -28.61
N ALA A 987 4.92 1.49 -29.18
CA ALA A 987 4.57 2.45 -30.21
C ALA A 987 3.38 3.28 -29.76
N LYS A 988 3.50 4.60 -29.83
CA LYS A 988 2.49 5.55 -29.40
C LYS A 988 2.16 6.53 -30.51
N PHE A 989 0.88 6.76 -30.78
CA PHE A 989 0.38 7.81 -31.64
C PHE A 989 -0.28 8.91 -30.79
N MET A 990 0.11 10.14 -31.01
CA MET A 990 -0.40 11.32 -30.28
C MET A 990 -0.95 12.35 -31.27
N PHE A 991 -2.05 13.04 -30.88
CA PHE A 991 -2.75 14.04 -31.70
C PHE A 991 -3.37 15.15 -30.87
#